data_cb974ad98665fe0415e53552ae1aba35
#
_entry.id   cb974ad98665fe0415e53552ae1aba35
#
_cell.length_a   1.000
_cell.length_b   1.000
_cell.length_c   1.000
_cell.angle_alpha   90.00
_cell.angle_beta   90.00
_cell.angle_gamma   90.00
#
_symmetry.space_group_name_H-M   'P 1'
#
loop_
_entity.id
_entity.type
_entity.pdbx_description
1 polymer ?
#
loop_
_entity_poly.entity_id
_entity_poly.type
_entity_poly.pdbx_seq_one_letter_code
_entity_poly.pdbx_strand_id
1 'polypeptide(L)'
;MEQLRVNGYTCDEVFFENIDLKQVRMYSCFVIFRAPYTEKLNEFIQLAKSWNKPVLYDVDDLVVDTKYTNQIEYVKNMDVSQKARYDLDVINNQKLLKLCDGCITTTLALKKELEKYNPNVWMNRNTASIEMTALSQNIKKEDKSTIDIGYFSGSITHNEDFEMIQSVIKDALIKYDHVYLHLVGEIDLPKELNECKEKIIVHPFMDYKKLPELISKMDINLAPLTESIFNEAKSEIKWIEASLVKTCTIASNLGAFKEMVEDHKTGILCSNLDEWSVELTKLIENKKLRDDLANNAYLYCMKHCVTLYTGSNLISILKNNRKRVICMGFAKLEISGGVMVALRHASYLQDAGYQVILLSYYDACTEFTFMNHTFPVLPFKNDKLDAKIDCGVATMWPTVKMLDDIRCIENKKYLVQNYEIDFYDFKDPRKVEACQSYSYPFEYITISKWCKEWLKDEFNKEAKWIYNGIDIKQYQPHKRVFKNKVRILIEGDSSSPHKNVDEAFLITNKLDSSKYEIWYMSYNAKPKEWYRVDKFLHRVPYEEVQKVYAECDILLKTSLLESFSYPPIEMMATGGYVVALLNDGNKEYLEDEKNCLIYPNGDVEQAVQCIERIIYDSNLQNVLYTNGVKTAQSRDWETIKDSIIYTYCS
;
A
#
# COMPACT_ATOMS: atom_id res chain seq x y z
N MET A 1 -4.32 10.77 14.28
CA MET A 1 -2.90 11.17 14.05
C MET A 1 -2.03 11.08 15.31
N GLU A 2 -2.36 11.73 16.40
CA GLU A 2 -1.55 11.68 17.64
C GLU A 2 -1.28 10.26 18.14
N GLN A 3 -2.31 9.37 18.13
CA GLN A 3 -2.15 7.96 18.51
C GLN A 3 -1.08 7.24 17.67
N LEU A 4 -0.94 7.58 16.38
CA LEU A 4 0.11 7.01 15.52
C LEU A 4 1.48 7.52 15.91
N ARG A 5 1.62 8.83 16.11
CA ARG A 5 2.89 9.48 16.44
C ARG A 5 3.44 9.04 17.79
N VAL A 6 2.60 8.95 18.84
CA VAL A 6 3.04 8.47 20.17
C VAL A 6 3.46 7.00 20.16
N ASN A 7 2.99 6.23 19.18
CA ASN A 7 3.38 4.84 18.98
C ASN A 7 4.51 4.66 17.95
N GLY A 8 5.20 5.75 17.56
CA GLY A 8 6.40 5.71 16.70
C GLY A 8 6.12 5.59 15.20
N TYR A 9 4.91 5.91 14.74
CA TYR A 9 4.55 5.91 13.32
C TYR A 9 4.60 7.32 12.74
N THR A 10 5.09 7.44 11.51
CA THR A 10 4.97 8.67 10.73
C THR A 10 3.55 8.81 10.19
N CYS A 11 3.02 10.02 10.22
CA CYS A 11 1.68 10.30 9.75
C CYS A 11 1.57 11.77 9.34
N ASP A 12 1.15 12.01 8.11
CA ASP A 12 0.89 13.34 7.56
C ASP A 12 -0.61 13.55 7.36
N GLU A 13 -1.03 14.80 7.46
CA GLU A 13 -2.40 15.24 7.23
C GLU A 13 -2.45 16.11 5.99
N VAL A 14 -3.43 15.83 5.12
CA VAL A 14 -3.66 16.58 3.90
C VAL A 14 -5.15 16.86 3.77
N PHE A 15 -5.53 18.12 3.60
CA PHE A 15 -6.91 18.47 3.27
C PHE A 15 -7.28 17.91 1.90
N PHE A 16 -8.50 17.40 1.75
CA PHE A 16 -8.98 16.75 0.53
C PHE A 16 -8.85 17.62 -0.74
N GLU A 17 -8.89 18.94 -0.60
CA GLU A 17 -8.70 19.90 -1.69
C GLU A 17 -7.25 19.90 -2.23
N ASN A 18 -6.29 19.60 -1.36
CA ASN A 18 -4.86 19.62 -1.63
C ASN A 18 -4.28 18.24 -1.97
N ILE A 19 -5.13 17.23 -2.15
CA ILE A 19 -4.69 15.89 -2.54
C ILE A 19 -3.93 15.95 -3.88
N ASP A 20 -2.75 15.35 -3.91
CA ASP A 20 -1.99 15.08 -5.14
C ASP A 20 -1.87 13.56 -5.32
N LEU A 21 -2.25 13.05 -6.50
CA LEU A 21 -2.15 11.63 -6.84
C LEU A 21 -0.71 11.10 -6.69
N LYS A 22 0.29 11.96 -6.88
CA LYS A 22 1.70 11.62 -6.65
C LYS A 22 2.01 11.22 -5.21
N GLN A 23 1.22 11.67 -4.24
CA GLN A 23 1.40 11.32 -2.83
C GLN A 23 1.06 9.85 -2.56
N VAL A 24 0.21 9.21 -3.38
CA VAL A 24 -0.15 7.80 -3.19
C VAL A 24 1.09 6.90 -3.14
N ARG A 25 2.14 7.22 -3.89
CA ARG A 25 3.39 6.44 -3.88
C ARG A 25 4.16 6.48 -2.55
N MET A 26 3.99 7.55 -1.75
CA MET A 26 4.83 7.85 -0.58
C MET A 26 4.38 7.15 0.70
N TYR A 27 3.10 6.76 0.78
CA TYR A 27 2.52 6.20 1.99
C TYR A 27 2.07 4.75 1.77
N SER A 28 2.07 3.96 2.85
CA SER A 28 1.68 2.55 2.80
C SER A 28 0.20 2.30 3.10
N CYS A 29 -0.49 3.29 3.66
CA CYS A 29 -1.92 3.20 4.03
C CYS A 29 -2.52 4.61 4.07
N PHE A 30 -3.82 4.73 3.81
CA PHE A 30 -4.56 5.98 3.83
C PHE A 30 -5.78 5.86 4.73
N VAL A 31 -6.04 6.93 5.49
CA VAL A 31 -7.26 7.07 6.31
C VAL A 31 -7.97 8.35 5.87
N ILE A 32 -9.19 8.22 5.40
CA ILE A 32 -10.04 9.33 4.95
C ILE A 32 -11.01 9.66 6.08
N PHE A 33 -10.83 10.83 6.72
CA PHE A 33 -11.68 11.30 7.80
C PHE A 33 -12.71 12.30 7.29
N ARG A 34 -14.00 11.92 7.30
CA ARG A 34 -15.17 12.79 7.00
C ARG A 34 -14.99 13.72 5.79
N ALA A 35 -14.18 13.33 4.80
CA ALA A 35 -13.99 14.15 3.61
C ALA A 35 -15.20 14.02 2.67
N PRO A 36 -15.57 15.09 1.93
CA PRO A 36 -16.62 14.99 0.92
C PRO A 36 -16.14 14.14 -0.27
N TYR A 37 -17.07 13.43 -0.91
CA TYR A 37 -16.75 12.72 -2.14
C TYR A 37 -16.43 13.73 -3.26
N THR A 38 -15.29 13.50 -3.94
CA THR A 38 -14.91 14.19 -5.17
C THR A 38 -14.37 13.16 -6.17
N GLU A 39 -14.45 13.46 -7.47
CA GLU A 39 -13.86 12.58 -8.50
C GLU A 39 -12.36 12.41 -8.29
N LYS A 40 -11.65 13.48 -7.91
CA LYS A 40 -10.21 13.41 -7.59
C LYS A 40 -9.90 12.48 -6.41
N LEU A 41 -10.75 12.48 -5.38
CA LEU A 41 -10.60 11.56 -4.25
C LEU A 41 -10.90 10.12 -4.67
N ASN A 42 -11.87 9.91 -5.56
CA ASN A 42 -12.13 8.59 -6.14
C ASN A 42 -10.94 8.10 -6.96
N GLU A 43 -10.36 8.92 -7.83
CA GLU A 43 -9.13 8.57 -8.58
C GLU A 43 -7.98 8.20 -7.63
N PHE A 44 -7.82 8.96 -6.54
CA PHE A 44 -6.82 8.68 -5.51
C PHE A 44 -7.05 7.30 -4.86
N ILE A 45 -8.29 6.99 -4.48
CA ILE A 45 -8.66 5.69 -3.89
C ILE A 45 -8.38 4.56 -4.88
N GLN A 46 -8.80 4.70 -6.15
CA GLN A 46 -8.59 3.67 -7.16
C GLN A 46 -7.09 3.44 -7.42
N LEU A 47 -6.30 4.51 -7.50
CA LEU A 47 -4.85 4.41 -7.66
C LEU A 47 -4.20 3.73 -6.45
N ALA A 48 -4.58 4.09 -5.22
CA ALA A 48 -4.07 3.44 -4.02
C ALA A 48 -4.38 1.94 -4.01
N LYS A 49 -5.61 1.56 -4.34
CA LYS A 49 -6.04 0.16 -4.40
C LYS A 49 -5.32 -0.63 -5.50
N SER A 50 -5.08 -0.01 -6.67
CA SER A 50 -4.32 -0.66 -7.76
C SER A 50 -2.87 -0.97 -7.36
N TRP A 51 -2.33 -0.26 -6.37
CA TRP A 51 -1.00 -0.52 -5.80
C TRP A 51 -1.05 -1.33 -4.49
N ASN A 52 -2.16 -2.00 -4.23
CA ASN A 52 -2.39 -2.80 -3.01
C ASN A 52 -2.25 -1.99 -1.70
N LYS A 53 -2.48 -0.68 -1.73
CA LYS A 53 -2.40 0.18 -0.55
C LYS A 53 -3.78 0.30 0.10
N PRO A 54 -3.94 -0.08 1.38
CA PRO A 54 -5.21 0.00 2.07
C PRO A 54 -5.71 1.44 2.19
N VAL A 55 -7.00 1.63 1.94
CA VAL A 55 -7.70 2.90 2.16
C VAL A 55 -8.84 2.64 3.13
N LEU A 56 -8.78 3.27 4.30
CA LEU A 56 -9.79 3.16 5.35
C LEU A 56 -10.60 4.46 5.44
N TYR A 57 -11.89 4.33 5.71
CA TYR A 57 -12.75 5.47 6.02
C TYR A 57 -12.87 5.63 7.53
N ASP A 58 -12.76 6.85 8.06
CA ASP A 58 -12.89 7.13 9.48
C ASP A 58 -14.09 8.06 9.70
N VAL A 59 -15.05 7.62 10.50
CA VAL A 59 -16.28 8.36 10.79
C VAL A 59 -16.72 8.12 12.24
N ASP A 60 -17.03 9.21 12.92
CA ASP A 60 -17.40 9.24 14.35
C ASP A 60 -18.88 9.58 14.62
N ASP A 61 -19.67 9.82 13.55
CA ASP A 61 -21.10 10.09 13.62
C ASP A 61 -21.91 9.23 12.63
N LEU A 62 -23.19 9.00 12.92
CA LEU A 62 -24.11 8.23 12.06
C LEU A 62 -24.68 9.08 10.91
N VAL A 63 -23.78 9.58 10.05
CA VAL A 63 -24.09 10.47 8.92
C VAL A 63 -23.85 9.81 7.56
N VAL A 64 -24.23 8.54 7.44
CA VAL A 64 -23.97 7.71 6.24
C VAL A 64 -25.22 7.27 5.50
N ASP A 65 -26.40 7.58 6.04
CA ASP A 65 -27.69 7.31 5.38
C ASP A 65 -28.74 8.29 5.88
N THR A 66 -29.52 8.87 4.96
CA THR A 66 -30.57 9.84 5.27
C THR A 66 -31.69 9.26 6.13
N LYS A 67 -31.86 7.93 6.17
CA LYS A 67 -32.84 7.29 7.08
C LYS A 67 -32.55 7.54 8.56
N TYR A 68 -31.28 7.78 8.93
CA TYR A 68 -30.89 8.13 10.30
C TYR A 68 -31.00 9.64 10.52
N THR A 69 -30.42 10.42 9.62
CA THR A 69 -30.34 11.88 9.77
C THR A 69 -31.71 12.56 9.62
N ASN A 70 -32.63 11.96 8.86
CA ASN A 70 -34.02 12.43 8.75
C ASN A 70 -34.83 12.28 10.05
N GLN A 71 -34.30 11.59 11.08
CA GLN A 71 -34.93 11.50 12.40
C GLN A 71 -34.55 12.68 13.31
N ILE A 72 -33.47 13.40 12.99
CA ILE A 72 -33.01 14.56 13.73
C ILE A 72 -33.94 15.74 13.47
N GLU A 73 -34.55 16.31 14.53
CA GLU A 73 -35.55 17.39 14.41
C GLU A 73 -35.00 18.63 13.70
N TYR A 74 -33.77 19.02 14.00
CA TYR A 74 -33.11 20.12 13.31
C TYR A 74 -33.01 19.87 11.78
N VAL A 75 -32.70 18.63 11.36
CA VAL A 75 -32.61 18.27 9.92
C VAL A 75 -34.00 18.26 9.26
N LYS A 76 -35.04 17.87 10.00
CA LYS A 76 -36.42 17.95 9.50
C LYS A 76 -36.87 19.38 9.23
N ASN A 77 -36.42 20.30 10.05
CA ASN A 77 -36.80 21.72 10.01
C ASN A 77 -35.91 22.60 9.13
N MET A 78 -34.90 22.03 8.44
CA MET A 78 -34.09 22.72 7.45
C MET A 78 -34.91 23.21 6.26
N ASP A 79 -34.54 24.35 5.68
CA ASP A 79 -35.09 24.72 4.37
C ASP A 79 -34.72 23.69 3.28
N VAL A 80 -35.50 23.68 2.19
CA VAL A 80 -35.37 22.67 1.13
C VAL A 80 -33.95 22.64 0.54
N SER A 81 -33.30 23.78 0.40
CA SER A 81 -31.98 23.88 -0.22
C SER A 81 -30.86 23.40 0.71
N GLN A 82 -30.95 23.77 1.99
CA GLN A 82 -30.05 23.31 3.03
C GLN A 82 -30.16 21.81 3.24
N LYS A 83 -31.41 21.28 3.30
CA LYS A 83 -31.64 19.86 3.44
C LYS A 83 -31.11 19.06 2.25
N ALA A 84 -31.34 19.51 1.03
CA ALA A 84 -30.82 18.84 -0.16
C ALA A 84 -29.29 18.74 -0.16
N ARG A 85 -28.61 19.80 0.28
CA ARG A 85 -27.15 19.80 0.43
C ARG A 85 -26.70 18.84 1.53
N TYR A 86 -27.34 18.89 2.68
CA TYR A 86 -27.04 17.99 3.79
C TYR A 86 -27.24 16.52 3.42
N ASP A 87 -28.36 16.19 2.77
CA ASP A 87 -28.64 14.83 2.28
C ASP A 87 -27.61 14.35 1.25
N LEU A 88 -27.14 15.24 0.38
CA LEU A 88 -26.08 14.94 -0.58
C LEU A 88 -24.76 14.60 0.13
N ASP A 89 -24.39 15.34 1.18
CA ASP A 89 -23.19 15.06 1.98
C ASP A 89 -23.30 13.69 2.67
N VAL A 90 -24.46 13.34 3.22
CA VAL A 90 -24.73 12.04 3.83
C VAL A 90 -24.62 10.91 2.79
N ILE A 91 -25.17 11.09 1.59
CA ILE A 91 -25.06 10.11 0.50
C ILE A 91 -23.60 9.95 0.05
N ASN A 92 -22.85 11.04 -0.01
CA ASN A 92 -21.44 11.04 -0.35
C ASN A 92 -20.59 10.31 0.70
N ASN A 93 -20.89 10.47 2.00
CA ASN A 93 -20.26 9.70 3.05
C ASN A 93 -20.49 8.20 2.90
N GLN A 94 -21.73 7.79 2.59
CA GLN A 94 -22.02 6.37 2.31
C GLN A 94 -21.25 5.85 1.09
N LYS A 95 -21.13 6.66 0.04
CA LYS A 95 -20.38 6.31 -1.17
C LYS A 95 -18.90 6.05 -0.84
N LEU A 96 -18.27 6.93 -0.07
CA LEU A 96 -16.88 6.76 0.40
C LEU A 96 -16.72 5.53 1.28
N LEU A 97 -17.63 5.30 2.23
CA LEU A 97 -17.62 4.13 3.10
C LEU A 97 -17.62 2.82 2.29
N LYS A 98 -18.41 2.76 1.20
CA LYS A 98 -18.45 1.59 0.31
C LYS A 98 -17.23 1.45 -0.60
N LEU A 99 -16.58 2.56 -0.97
CA LEU A 99 -15.39 2.57 -1.81
C LEU A 99 -14.12 2.14 -1.06
N CYS A 100 -14.04 2.40 0.24
CA CYS A 100 -12.88 2.07 1.06
C CYS A 100 -12.81 0.57 1.40
N ASP A 101 -11.62 0.08 1.76
CA ASP A 101 -11.38 -1.32 2.12
C ASP A 101 -11.98 -1.68 3.48
N GLY A 102 -12.24 -0.67 4.31
CA GLY A 102 -12.88 -0.81 5.60
C GLY A 102 -13.12 0.54 6.26
N CYS A 103 -13.65 0.51 7.47
CA CYS A 103 -14.03 1.69 8.22
C CYS A 103 -13.51 1.62 9.67
N ILE A 104 -13.07 2.76 10.18
CA ILE A 104 -12.76 2.97 11.59
C ILE A 104 -13.88 3.83 12.18
N THR A 105 -14.33 3.49 13.38
CA THR A 105 -15.37 4.23 14.07
C THR A 105 -15.20 4.21 15.58
N THR A 106 -16.03 4.96 16.32
CA THR A 106 -15.76 5.31 17.72
C THR A 106 -16.58 4.51 18.74
N THR A 107 -17.77 4.03 18.40
CA THR A 107 -18.69 3.36 19.34
C THR A 107 -19.19 2.01 18.79
N LEU A 108 -19.63 1.12 19.68
CA LEU A 108 -20.17 -0.18 19.29
C LEU A 108 -21.49 -0.05 18.51
N ALA A 109 -22.35 0.91 18.91
CA ALA A 109 -23.59 1.15 18.19
C ALA A 109 -23.33 1.64 16.77
N LEU A 110 -22.41 2.59 16.60
CA LEU A 110 -22.01 3.09 15.28
C LEU A 110 -21.36 2.00 14.44
N LYS A 111 -20.48 1.18 15.01
CA LYS A 111 -19.89 0.03 14.34
C LYS A 111 -20.97 -0.88 13.76
N LYS A 112 -21.94 -1.29 14.57
CA LYS A 112 -23.04 -2.18 14.17
C LYS A 112 -23.87 -1.61 13.01
N GLU A 113 -24.08 -0.31 12.98
CA GLU A 113 -24.81 0.35 11.90
C GLU A 113 -23.97 0.43 10.63
N LEU A 114 -22.66 0.74 10.72
CA LEU A 114 -21.75 0.83 9.58
C LEU A 114 -21.46 -0.52 8.94
N GLU A 115 -21.49 -1.61 9.70
CA GLU A 115 -21.34 -2.99 9.19
C GLU A 115 -22.41 -3.36 8.14
N LYS A 116 -23.55 -2.66 8.11
CA LYS A 116 -24.57 -2.81 7.08
C LYS A 116 -24.14 -2.30 5.68
N TYR A 117 -23.08 -1.48 5.63
CA TYR A 117 -22.60 -0.82 4.40
C TYR A 117 -21.19 -1.28 4.00
N ASN A 118 -20.35 -1.65 4.98
CA ASN A 118 -19.01 -2.18 4.75
C ASN A 118 -18.76 -3.31 5.78
N PRO A 119 -18.42 -4.54 5.37
CA PRO A 119 -18.25 -5.67 6.29
C PRO A 119 -17.02 -5.52 7.21
N ASN A 120 -16.08 -4.65 6.85
CA ASN A 120 -14.83 -4.44 7.57
C ASN A 120 -14.92 -3.16 8.40
N VAL A 121 -15.47 -3.23 9.61
CA VAL A 121 -15.58 -2.09 10.51
C VAL A 121 -14.85 -2.36 11.84
N TRP A 122 -13.94 -1.49 12.18
CA TRP A 122 -13.15 -1.58 13.41
C TRP A 122 -13.47 -0.40 14.32
N MET A 123 -13.43 -0.66 15.62
CA MET A 123 -13.66 0.36 16.62
C MET A 123 -12.33 0.92 17.12
N ASN A 124 -12.21 2.25 17.14
CA ASN A 124 -11.15 3.01 17.79
C ASN A 124 -11.79 4.20 18.49
N ARG A 125 -11.96 4.11 19.81
CA ARG A 125 -12.68 5.14 20.61
C ARG A 125 -12.02 6.51 20.51
N ASN A 126 -12.82 7.54 20.67
CA ASN A 126 -12.33 8.90 20.85
C ASN A 126 -11.48 9.01 22.12
N THR A 127 -10.45 9.83 22.06
CA THR A 127 -9.53 10.07 23.18
C THR A 127 -9.26 11.56 23.34
N ALA A 128 -8.95 11.97 24.55
CA ALA A 128 -8.47 13.32 24.78
C ALA A 128 -7.06 13.49 24.17
N SER A 129 -6.87 14.55 23.41
CA SER A 129 -5.58 14.88 22.80
C SER A 129 -4.51 15.20 23.86
N ILE A 130 -3.25 15.16 23.45
CA ILE A 130 -2.12 15.57 24.33
C ILE A 130 -2.30 17.02 24.77
N GLU A 131 -2.72 17.88 23.84
CA GLU A 131 -2.96 19.30 24.15
C GLU A 131 -4.10 19.45 25.16
N MET A 132 -5.25 18.80 24.97
CA MET A 132 -6.39 18.84 25.89
C MET A 132 -5.99 18.33 27.28
N THR A 133 -5.24 17.23 27.33
CA THR A 133 -4.74 16.66 28.58
C THR A 133 -3.82 17.64 29.31
N ALA A 134 -2.89 18.27 28.59
CA ALA A 134 -1.97 19.26 29.18
C ALA A 134 -2.67 20.52 29.69
N LEU A 135 -3.65 21.04 28.94
CA LEU A 135 -4.48 22.17 29.39
C LEU A 135 -5.24 21.80 30.65
N SER A 136 -5.80 20.62 30.75
CA SER A 136 -6.59 20.16 31.91
C SER A 136 -5.76 19.96 33.17
N GLN A 137 -4.51 19.47 33.05
CA GLN A 137 -3.64 19.20 34.22
C GLN A 137 -3.21 20.44 35.00
N ASN A 138 -3.19 21.60 34.37
CA ASN A 138 -2.74 22.87 34.99
C ASN A 138 -3.85 23.63 35.74
N ILE A 139 -5.08 23.12 35.70
CA ILE A 139 -6.23 23.79 36.27
C ILE A 139 -6.40 23.40 37.75
N LYS A 140 -6.57 24.41 38.60
CA LYS A 140 -6.93 24.23 40.03
C LYS A 140 -8.40 24.59 40.21
N LYS A 141 -9.18 23.69 40.80
CA LYS A 141 -10.55 24.00 41.21
C LYS A 141 -10.52 24.94 42.40
N GLU A 142 -11.41 25.94 42.36
CA GLU A 142 -11.62 26.88 43.46
C GLU A 142 -12.76 26.37 44.33
N ASP A 143 -12.61 26.54 45.67
CA ASP A 143 -13.71 26.29 46.58
C ASP A 143 -14.69 27.47 46.53
N LYS A 144 -15.96 27.18 46.34
CA LYS A 144 -17.04 28.17 46.24
C LYS A 144 -18.25 27.72 47.02
N SER A 145 -19.12 28.68 47.36
CA SER A 145 -20.36 28.42 48.07
C SER A 145 -21.56 28.08 47.16
N THR A 146 -21.39 28.25 45.86
CA THR A 146 -22.41 27.95 44.85
C THR A 146 -22.17 26.55 44.24
N ILE A 147 -23.21 25.97 43.69
CA ILE A 147 -23.17 24.76 42.89
C ILE A 147 -23.49 25.14 41.45
N ASP A 148 -22.50 24.99 40.57
CA ASP A 148 -22.62 25.32 39.16
C ASP A 148 -22.80 24.03 38.35
N ILE A 149 -23.92 23.96 37.63
CA ILE A 149 -24.30 22.84 36.75
C ILE A 149 -24.05 23.28 35.33
N GLY A 150 -23.22 22.53 34.58
CA GLY A 150 -22.86 22.86 33.20
C GLY A 150 -23.47 21.91 32.18
N TYR A 151 -24.04 22.49 31.13
CA TYR A 151 -24.38 21.77 29.90
C TYR A 151 -23.60 22.34 28.71
N PHE A 152 -22.85 21.50 28.02
CA PHE A 152 -21.96 21.89 26.93
C PHE A 152 -22.47 21.34 25.60
N SER A 153 -22.84 22.24 24.67
CA SER A 153 -23.38 21.89 23.36
C SER A 153 -22.50 22.41 22.23
N GLY A 154 -22.05 21.53 21.34
CA GLY A 154 -21.29 21.89 20.14
C GLY A 154 -22.16 22.32 18.96
N SER A 155 -23.48 22.05 19.01
CA SER A 155 -24.42 22.35 17.93
C SER A 155 -25.87 22.37 18.42
N ILE A 156 -26.71 23.06 17.69
CA ILE A 156 -28.15 23.19 17.98
C ILE A 156 -28.91 21.83 17.89
N THR A 157 -28.31 20.81 17.32
CA THR A 157 -28.91 19.46 17.24
C THR A 157 -29.08 18.78 18.61
N HIS A 158 -28.57 19.38 19.69
CA HIS A 158 -28.65 18.87 21.05
C HIS A 158 -29.75 19.54 21.91
N ASN A 159 -30.60 20.37 21.31
CA ASN A 159 -31.68 21.03 22.05
C ASN A 159 -32.64 20.01 22.68
N GLU A 160 -33.08 18.99 21.92
CA GLU A 160 -33.98 17.94 22.41
C GLU A 160 -33.38 17.14 23.57
N ASP A 161 -32.07 16.90 23.54
CA ASP A 161 -31.35 16.17 24.58
C ASP A 161 -31.42 16.94 25.91
N PHE A 162 -31.28 18.27 25.87
CA PHE A 162 -31.37 19.09 27.04
C PHE A 162 -32.82 19.32 27.50
N GLU A 163 -33.76 19.50 26.55
CA GLU A 163 -35.18 19.67 26.85
C GLU A 163 -35.77 18.49 27.61
N MET A 164 -35.25 17.26 27.37
CA MET A 164 -35.67 16.06 28.08
C MET A 164 -35.59 16.19 29.61
N ILE A 165 -34.57 16.93 30.14
CA ILE A 165 -34.31 17.09 31.57
C ILE A 165 -34.68 18.47 32.09
N GLN A 166 -35.32 19.33 31.28
CA GLN A 166 -35.60 20.73 31.63
C GLN A 166 -36.43 20.89 32.93
N SER A 167 -37.41 19.99 33.16
CA SER A 167 -38.24 20.01 34.39
C SER A 167 -37.41 19.70 35.64
N VAL A 168 -36.51 18.74 35.56
CA VAL A 168 -35.61 18.36 36.65
C VAL A 168 -34.65 19.51 37.00
N ILE A 169 -34.13 20.19 35.98
CA ILE A 169 -33.27 21.35 36.16
C ILE A 169 -34.05 22.51 36.75
N LYS A 170 -35.28 22.79 36.28
CA LYS A 170 -36.17 23.83 36.83
C LYS A 170 -36.40 23.61 38.32
N ASP A 171 -36.78 22.40 38.70
CA ASP A 171 -37.05 22.05 40.10
C ASP A 171 -35.81 22.26 40.98
N ALA A 172 -34.62 21.87 40.48
CA ALA A 172 -33.36 22.10 41.18
C ALA A 172 -33.05 23.59 41.37
N LEU A 173 -33.24 24.44 40.34
CA LEU A 173 -33.02 25.86 40.39
C LEU A 173 -34.00 26.57 41.34
N ILE A 174 -35.24 26.11 41.42
CA ILE A 174 -36.25 26.66 42.35
C ILE A 174 -35.97 26.25 43.82
N LYS A 175 -35.62 24.97 44.01
CA LYS A 175 -35.43 24.38 45.34
C LYS A 175 -34.17 24.90 46.05
N TYR A 176 -33.10 25.19 45.31
CA TYR A 176 -31.79 25.53 45.88
C TYR A 176 -31.33 26.92 45.45
N ASP A 177 -31.23 27.88 46.38
CA ASP A 177 -30.85 29.25 46.07
C ASP A 177 -29.41 29.42 45.58
N HIS A 178 -28.53 28.50 45.95
CA HIS A 178 -27.11 28.50 45.61
C HIS A 178 -26.75 27.69 44.35
N VAL A 179 -27.76 27.21 43.59
CA VAL A 179 -27.56 26.44 42.36
C VAL A 179 -27.72 27.34 41.14
N TYR A 180 -26.78 27.27 40.21
CA TYR A 180 -26.76 27.99 38.94
C TYR A 180 -26.58 27.04 37.79
N LEU A 181 -27.22 27.35 36.64
CA LEU A 181 -27.07 26.60 35.38
C LEU A 181 -26.22 27.40 34.41
N HIS A 182 -25.22 26.73 33.84
CA HIS A 182 -24.40 27.27 32.76
C HIS A 182 -24.73 26.52 31.46
N LEU A 183 -25.22 27.27 30.45
CA LEU A 183 -25.45 26.77 29.10
C LEU A 183 -24.32 27.25 28.19
N VAL A 184 -23.61 26.35 27.54
CA VAL A 184 -22.40 26.68 26.80
C VAL A 184 -22.55 26.25 25.36
N GLY A 185 -22.32 27.17 24.41
CA GLY A 185 -22.34 26.93 22.98
C GLY A 185 -23.68 27.23 22.29
N GLU A 186 -24.02 26.51 21.26
CA GLU A 186 -25.25 26.69 20.47
C GLU A 186 -26.39 25.88 21.10
N ILE A 187 -27.22 26.58 21.90
CA ILE A 187 -28.38 25.98 22.53
C ILE A 187 -29.45 27.06 22.75
N ASP A 188 -30.70 26.73 22.47
CA ASP A 188 -31.85 27.56 22.77
C ASP A 188 -32.32 27.33 24.20
N LEU A 189 -32.60 28.42 24.91
CA LEU A 189 -33.13 28.33 26.27
C LEU A 189 -34.58 27.79 26.22
N PRO A 190 -34.86 26.63 26.82
CA PRO A 190 -36.24 26.11 26.90
C PRO A 190 -37.17 27.09 27.61
N LYS A 191 -38.40 27.23 27.09
CA LYS A 191 -39.40 28.17 27.61
C LYS A 191 -39.74 27.96 29.09
N GLU A 192 -39.71 26.73 29.56
CA GLU A 192 -40.00 26.35 30.94
C GLU A 192 -38.98 26.93 31.95
N LEU A 193 -37.73 27.17 31.48
CA LEU A 193 -36.68 27.76 32.31
C LEU A 193 -36.70 29.28 32.37
N ASN A 194 -37.61 29.96 31.66
CA ASN A 194 -37.72 31.42 31.66
C ASN A 194 -37.96 32.02 33.05
N GLU A 195 -38.60 31.28 33.95
CA GLU A 195 -38.85 31.72 35.35
C GLU A 195 -37.58 31.74 36.19
N CYS A 196 -36.53 31.03 35.78
CA CYS A 196 -35.27 30.88 36.50
C CYS A 196 -34.11 31.64 35.84
N LYS A 197 -34.39 32.61 34.96
CA LYS A 197 -33.36 33.30 34.14
C LYS A 197 -32.22 33.92 34.95
N GLU A 198 -32.49 34.40 36.17
CA GLU A 198 -31.49 35.01 37.04
C GLU A 198 -30.43 34.01 37.54
N LYS A 199 -30.73 32.71 37.47
CA LYS A 199 -29.84 31.62 37.84
C LYS A 199 -29.21 30.91 36.63
N ILE A 200 -29.43 31.43 35.42
CA ILE A 200 -28.95 30.84 34.17
C ILE A 200 -27.91 31.73 33.52
N ILE A 201 -26.71 31.19 33.31
CA ILE A 201 -25.58 31.88 32.71
C ILE A 201 -25.32 31.28 31.35
N VAL A 202 -25.51 32.08 30.30
CA VAL A 202 -25.28 31.62 28.92
C VAL A 202 -23.89 32.04 28.46
N HIS A 203 -23.12 31.07 27.98
CA HIS A 203 -21.80 31.27 27.38
C HIS A 203 -21.89 31.07 25.89
N PRO A 204 -21.34 31.97 25.06
CA PRO A 204 -21.30 31.76 23.61
C PRO A 204 -20.41 30.57 23.24
N PHE A 205 -20.54 30.09 22.00
CA PHE A 205 -19.60 29.13 21.43
C PHE A 205 -18.17 29.64 21.56
N MET A 206 -17.25 28.79 22.02
CA MET A 206 -15.87 29.17 22.30
C MET A 206 -14.87 28.18 21.74
N ASP A 207 -13.60 28.60 21.65
CA ASP A 207 -12.48 27.76 21.31
C ASP A 207 -12.37 26.58 22.28
N TYR A 208 -12.23 25.36 21.76
CA TYR A 208 -12.12 24.14 22.55
C TYR A 208 -10.97 24.18 23.58
N LYS A 209 -9.93 24.99 23.35
CA LYS A 209 -8.81 25.17 24.27
C LYS A 209 -9.23 25.86 25.59
N LYS A 210 -10.35 26.58 25.59
CA LYS A 210 -10.91 27.24 26.77
C LYS A 210 -11.92 26.38 27.51
N LEU A 211 -12.42 25.32 26.89
CA LEU A 211 -13.39 24.41 27.50
C LEU A 211 -12.92 23.80 28.83
N PRO A 212 -11.68 23.28 28.96
CA PRO A 212 -11.22 22.69 30.21
C PRO A 212 -11.31 23.65 31.38
N GLU A 213 -10.96 24.94 31.20
CA GLU A 213 -11.07 25.93 32.22
C GLU A 213 -12.52 26.18 32.62
N LEU A 214 -13.43 26.30 31.66
CA LEU A 214 -14.85 26.51 31.94
C LEU A 214 -15.50 25.30 32.59
N ILE A 215 -15.24 24.08 32.09
CA ILE A 215 -15.76 22.84 32.66
C ILE A 215 -15.26 22.64 34.10
N SER A 216 -14.03 23.06 34.43
CA SER A 216 -13.48 22.96 35.78
C SER A 216 -14.22 23.83 36.82
N LYS A 217 -14.87 24.91 36.38
CA LYS A 217 -15.71 25.78 37.23
C LYS A 217 -17.04 25.14 37.54
N MET A 218 -17.45 24.10 36.86
CA MET A 218 -18.69 23.36 37.13
C MET A 218 -18.47 22.34 38.23
N ASP A 219 -19.51 22.12 39.03
CA ASP A 219 -19.58 21.07 40.04
C ASP A 219 -20.16 19.78 39.42
N ILE A 220 -21.12 19.96 38.51
CA ILE A 220 -21.83 18.87 37.83
C ILE A 220 -21.86 19.15 36.33
N ASN A 221 -21.45 18.18 35.54
CA ASN A 221 -21.57 18.18 34.08
C ASN A 221 -22.78 17.32 33.67
N LEU A 222 -23.67 17.89 32.85
CA LEU A 222 -24.84 17.20 32.31
C LEU A 222 -24.54 16.62 30.95
N ALA A 223 -24.88 15.34 30.75
CA ALA A 223 -24.77 14.67 29.49
C ALA A 223 -26.05 13.87 29.11
N PRO A 224 -27.22 14.56 29.03
CA PRO A 224 -28.45 13.91 28.61
C PRO A 224 -28.40 13.52 27.13
N LEU A 225 -29.05 12.40 26.79
CA LEU A 225 -29.31 11.93 25.43
C LEU A 225 -30.73 11.34 25.40
N THR A 226 -31.52 11.77 24.44
CA THR A 226 -32.82 11.15 24.11
C THR A 226 -32.63 9.77 23.45
N GLU A 227 -33.55 8.86 23.67
CA GLU A 227 -33.49 7.53 23.07
C GLU A 227 -33.69 7.62 21.55
N SER A 228 -32.61 7.41 20.82
CA SER A 228 -32.60 7.27 19.36
C SER A 228 -31.35 6.53 18.91
N ILE A 229 -31.42 5.86 17.75
CA ILE A 229 -30.27 5.19 17.16
C ILE A 229 -29.11 6.17 16.86
N PHE A 230 -29.44 7.42 16.56
CA PHE A 230 -28.46 8.48 16.32
C PHE A 230 -27.70 8.83 17.62
N ASN A 231 -28.41 8.94 18.75
CA ASN A 231 -27.82 9.23 20.04
C ASN A 231 -27.09 8.02 20.66
N GLU A 232 -27.55 6.79 20.41
CA GLU A 232 -26.80 5.60 20.78
C GLU A 232 -25.42 5.53 20.10
N ALA A 233 -25.30 6.10 18.90
CA ALA A 233 -24.05 6.11 18.15
C ALA A 233 -23.06 7.20 18.61
N LYS A 234 -23.49 8.17 19.46
CA LYS A 234 -22.63 9.25 19.96
C LYS A 234 -21.57 8.75 20.93
N SER A 235 -20.41 9.40 20.91
CA SER A 235 -19.29 9.08 21.79
C SER A 235 -19.42 9.72 23.18
N GLU A 236 -18.64 9.20 24.12
CA GLU A 236 -18.58 9.61 25.52
C GLU A 236 -17.71 10.85 25.78
N ILE A 237 -17.40 11.65 24.77
CA ILE A 237 -16.40 12.74 24.88
C ILE A 237 -16.74 13.77 25.96
N LYS A 238 -18.02 14.09 26.16
CA LYS A 238 -18.46 15.02 27.22
C LYS A 238 -18.07 14.53 28.63
N TRP A 239 -18.12 13.22 28.88
CA TRP A 239 -17.68 12.62 30.13
C TRP A 239 -16.15 12.60 30.23
N ILE A 240 -15.42 12.33 29.15
CA ILE A 240 -13.95 12.40 29.14
C ILE A 240 -13.47 13.82 29.48
N GLU A 241 -14.00 14.82 28.79
CA GLU A 241 -13.63 16.23 28.99
C GLU A 241 -13.87 16.71 30.44
N ALA A 242 -15.02 16.37 31.01
CA ALA A 242 -15.35 16.69 32.41
C ALA A 242 -14.45 15.92 33.39
N SER A 243 -14.16 14.66 33.11
CA SER A 243 -13.30 13.82 33.95
C SER A 243 -11.87 14.37 34.06
N LEU A 244 -11.30 14.87 32.93
CA LEU A 244 -9.94 15.42 32.91
C LEU A 244 -9.74 16.63 33.86
N VAL A 245 -10.79 17.37 34.15
CA VAL A 245 -10.76 18.50 35.04
C VAL A 245 -11.47 18.23 36.38
N LYS A 246 -11.72 16.96 36.69
CA LYS A 246 -12.37 16.49 37.91
C LYS A 246 -13.74 17.11 38.15
N THR A 247 -14.56 17.15 37.11
CA THR A 247 -15.97 17.56 37.21
C THR A 247 -16.86 16.33 37.12
N CYS A 248 -17.74 16.14 38.11
CA CYS A 248 -18.64 14.98 38.17
C CYS A 248 -19.64 15.02 37.01
N THR A 249 -19.87 13.87 36.35
CA THR A 249 -20.85 13.79 35.24
C THR A 249 -22.05 12.94 35.64
N ILE A 250 -23.25 13.46 35.31
CA ILE A 250 -24.50 12.71 35.27
C ILE A 250 -24.95 12.61 33.80
N ALA A 251 -25.22 11.40 33.33
CA ALA A 251 -25.47 11.09 31.91
C ALA A 251 -26.65 10.16 31.71
N SER A 252 -27.23 10.14 30.52
CA SER A 252 -28.19 9.12 30.12
C SER A 252 -27.56 7.73 30.08
N ASN A 253 -28.26 6.71 30.56
CA ASN A 253 -27.83 5.30 30.49
C ASN A 253 -28.02 4.75 29.06
N LEU A 254 -27.30 5.34 28.11
CA LEU A 254 -27.45 5.11 26.68
C LEU A 254 -26.09 5.06 25.97
N GLY A 255 -25.99 4.24 24.93
CA GLY A 255 -24.84 4.19 23.99
C GLY A 255 -23.50 4.10 24.69
N ALA A 256 -22.55 4.96 24.28
CA ALA A 256 -21.19 4.94 24.79
C ALA A 256 -21.08 5.33 26.27
N PHE A 257 -22.00 6.14 26.83
CA PHE A 257 -22.01 6.42 28.26
C PHE A 257 -22.26 5.14 29.06
N LYS A 258 -23.27 4.32 28.66
CA LYS A 258 -23.56 3.02 29.28
C LYS A 258 -22.38 2.05 29.24
N GLU A 259 -21.56 2.13 28.21
CA GLU A 259 -20.40 1.24 28.03
C GLU A 259 -19.18 1.66 28.86
N MET A 260 -18.98 2.96 29.04
CA MET A 260 -17.73 3.53 29.55
C MET A 260 -17.82 4.08 30.97
N VAL A 261 -18.99 4.55 31.37
CA VAL A 261 -19.21 5.05 32.71
C VAL A 261 -19.58 3.90 33.65
N GLU A 262 -18.77 3.67 34.67
CA GLU A 262 -19.09 2.74 35.75
C GLU A 262 -20.00 3.48 36.71
N ASP A 263 -21.32 3.13 36.70
CA ASP A 263 -22.35 3.82 37.43
C ASP A 263 -22.06 3.86 38.94
N HIS A 264 -22.34 5.00 39.56
CA HIS A 264 -22.02 5.32 40.97
C HIS A 264 -20.54 5.23 41.36
N LYS A 265 -19.64 5.11 40.37
CA LYS A 265 -18.20 5.05 40.62
C LYS A 265 -17.41 6.08 39.80
N THR A 266 -17.65 6.18 38.49
CA THR A 266 -16.96 7.14 37.61
C THR A 266 -17.91 8.17 37.00
N GLY A 267 -19.16 8.14 37.39
CA GLY A 267 -20.24 9.03 36.99
C GLY A 267 -21.57 8.44 37.45
N ILE A 268 -22.66 9.11 37.12
CA ILE A 268 -24.01 8.64 37.38
C ILE A 268 -24.72 8.39 36.05
N LEU A 269 -25.40 7.26 35.93
CA LEU A 269 -26.21 6.92 34.77
C LEU A 269 -27.70 6.92 35.13
N CYS A 270 -28.52 7.66 34.36
CA CYS A 270 -29.96 7.78 34.55
C CYS A 270 -30.72 7.26 33.32
N SER A 271 -31.73 6.43 33.56
CA SER A 271 -32.57 5.82 32.53
C SER A 271 -33.94 6.49 32.34
N ASN A 272 -34.37 7.32 33.32
CA ASN A 272 -35.64 8.03 33.31
C ASN A 272 -35.57 9.32 34.13
N LEU A 273 -36.60 10.17 34.03
CA LEU A 273 -36.62 11.46 34.70
C LEU A 273 -36.63 11.36 36.24
N ASP A 274 -37.21 10.33 36.81
CA ASP A 274 -37.23 10.14 38.26
C ASP A 274 -35.80 9.87 38.77
N GLU A 275 -35.04 9.03 38.08
CA GLU A 275 -33.61 8.82 38.38
C GLU A 275 -32.81 10.12 38.24
N TRP A 276 -33.01 10.89 37.13
CA TRP A 276 -32.39 12.20 36.99
C TRP A 276 -32.67 13.13 38.16
N SER A 277 -33.91 13.22 38.62
CA SER A 277 -34.30 14.06 39.73
C SER A 277 -33.65 13.64 41.04
N VAL A 278 -33.68 12.33 41.33
CA VAL A 278 -33.12 11.79 42.58
C VAL A 278 -31.59 11.95 42.60
N GLU A 279 -30.93 11.55 41.51
CA GLU A 279 -29.46 11.57 41.47
C GLU A 279 -28.89 12.99 41.38
N LEU A 280 -29.52 13.89 40.62
CA LEU A 280 -29.13 15.30 40.59
C LEU A 280 -29.25 15.93 42.00
N THR A 281 -30.32 15.65 42.71
CA THR A 281 -30.50 16.09 44.09
C THR A 281 -29.38 15.61 45.01
N LYS A 282 -29.04 14.31 44.95
CA LYS A 282 -27.90 13.73 45.69
C LYS A 282 -26.58 14.41 45.37
N LEU A 283 -26.34 14.68 44.08
CA LEU A 283 -25.13 15.37 43.65
C LEU A 283 -25.07 16.81 44.11
N ILE A 284 -26.20 17.56 44.18
CA ILE A 284 -26.27 18.92 44.72
C ILE A 284 -25.95 18.89 46.22
N GLU A 285 -26.56 17.99 46.98
CA GLU A 285 -26.48 17.96 48.43
C GLU A 285 -25.19 17.35 49.00
N ASN A 286 -24.49 16.54 48.22
CA ASN A 286 -23.34 15.75 48.68
C ASN A 286 -22.04 16.04 47.94
N LYS A 287 -21.26 17.03 48.46
CA LYS A 287 -19.95 17.39 47.90
C LYS A 287 -19.01 16.20 47.85
N LYS A 288 -18.98 15.36 48.90
CA LYS A 288 -18.07 14.18 48.94
C LYS A 288 -18.38 13.19 47.83
N LEU A 289 -19.65 12.95 47.54
CA LEU A 289 -20.05 12.09 46.43
C LEU A 289 -19.56 12.64 45.09
N ARG A 290 -19.73 13.96 44.84
CA ARG A 290 -19.20 14.60 43.62
C ARG A 290 -17.70 14.43 43.50
N ASP A 291 -16.97 14.71 44.58
CA ASP A 291 -15.52 14.64 44.62
C ASP A 291 -15.00 13.19 44.37
N ASP A 292 -15.62 12.21 45.00
CA ASP A 292 -15.27 10.78 44.84
C ASP A 292 -15.51 10.31 43.41
N LEU A 293 -16.68 10.59 42.81
CA LEU A 293 -17.01 10.26 41.43
C LEU A 293 -16.06 10.94 40.44
N ALA A 294 -15.79 12.22 40.61
CA ALA A 294 -14.92 13.00 39.74
C ALA A 294 -13.46 12.54 39.81
N ASN A 295 -12.95 12.21 41.02
CA ASN A 295 -11.59 11.68 41.15
C ASN A 295 -11.46 10.27 40.54
N ASN A 296 -12.44 9.40 40.73
CA ASN A 296 -12.43 8.06 40.11
C ASN A 296 -12.48 8.16 38.59
N ALA A 297 -13.35 9.03 38.03
CA ALA A 297 -13.44 9.30 36.60
C ALA A 297 -12.13 9.85 36.04
N TYR A 298 -11.49 10.80 36.73
CA TYR A 298 -10.17 11.31 36.35
C TYR A 298 -9.11 10.23 36.27
N LEU A 299 -9.00 9.35 37.30
CA LEU A 299 -8.02 8.28 37.32
C LEU A 299 -8.27 7.27 36.20
N TYR A 300 -9.54 6.95 35.95
CA TYR A 300 -9.91 6.06 34.84
C TYR A 300 -9.56 6.69 33.48
N CYS A 301 -9.99 7.93 33.24
CA CYS A 301 -9.76 8.60 31.96
C CYS A 301 -8.28 8.83 31.68
N MET A 302 -7.49 9.22 32.67
CA MET A 302 -6.04 9.40 32.53
C MET A 302 -5.34 8.10 32.12
N LYS A 303 -5.86 6.95 32.53
CA LYS A 303 -5.30 5.65 32.20
C LYS A 303 -5.79 5.09 30.87
N HIS A 304 -7.06 5.34 30.51
CA HIS A 304 -7.73 4.63 29.41
C HIS A 304 -8.25 5.50 28.26
N CYS A 305 -8.37 6.83 28.48
CA CYS A 305 -9.03 7.73 27.53
C CYS A 305 -8.15 8.86 27.02
N VAL A 306 -6.84 8.87 27.31
CA VAL A 306 -5.91 9.87 26.78
C VAL A 306 -5.05 9.29 25.67
N THR A 307 -4.77 10.08 24.65
CA THR A 307 -4.02 9.67 23.47
C THR A 307 -2.63 9.09 23.82
N LEU A 308 -1.97 9.65 24.86
CA LEU A 308 -0.63 9.24 25.26
C LEU A 308 -0.53 7.74 25.62
N TYR A 309 -1.58 7.13 26.15
CA TYR A 309 -1.60 5.73 26.61
C TYR A 309 -2.53 4.84 25.79
N THR A 310 -3.07 5.36 24.70
CA THR A 310 -3.98 4.63 23.80
C THR A 310 -3.36 4.46 22.43
N GLY A 311 -4.10 3.89 21.49
CA GLY A 311 -3.67 3.71 20.10
C GLY A 311 -3.18 2.32 19.74
N SER A 312 -2.97 1.44 20.72
CA SER A 312 -2.60 0.03 20.43
C SER A 312 -3.65 -0.64 19.54
N ASN A 313 -4.93 -0.33 19.72
CA ASN A 313 -6.01 -0.86 18.91
C ASN A 313 -5.94 -0.30 17.47
N LEU A 314 -5.77 1.01 17.29
CA LEU A 314 -5.58 1.63 15.97
C LEU A 314 -4.36 1.03 15.25
N ILE A 315 -3.24 0.88 15.97
CA ILE A 315 -2.03 0.25 15.42
C ILE A 315 -2.31 -1.19 14.97
N SER A 316 -3.05 -1.96 15.77
CA SER A 316 -3.45 -3.33 15.41
C SER A 316 -4.30 -3.35 14.14
N ILE A 317 -5.30 -2.46 14.04
CA ILE A 317 -6.14 -2.31 12.84
C ILE A 317 -5.27 -2.02 11.62
N LEU A 318 -4.39 -1.03 11.70
CA LEU A 318 -3.55 -0.65 10.57
C LEU A 318 -2.53 -1.74 10.21
N LYS A 319 -1.93 -2.42 11.21
CA LYS A 319 -1.01 -3.54 10.98
C LYS A 319 -1.70 -4.70 10.27
N ASN A 320 -2.90 -5.06 10.70
CA ASN A 320 -3.65 -6.18 10.13
C ASN A 320 -4.14 -5.91 8.70
N ASN A 321 -4.35 -4.63 8.36
CA ASN A 321 -4.72 -4.21 7.02
C ASN A 321 -3.52 -3.82 6.15
N ARG A 322 -2.35 -3.58 6.75
CA ARG A 322 -1.13 -3.25 6.03
C ARG A 322 -0.68 -4.43 5.17
N LYS A 323 -0.47 -4.16 3.90
CA LYS A 323 0.20 -5.11 3.00
C LYS A 323 1.72 -5.02 3.21
N ARG A 324 2.43 -6.14 3.04
CA ARG A 324 3.89 -6.14 3.06
C ARG A 324 4.43 -5.32 1.88
N VAL A 325 5.46 -4.53 2.13
CA VAL A 325 6.09 -3.64 1.15
C VAL A 325 7.39 -4.26 0.67
N ILE A 326 7.50 -4.44 -0.64
CA ILE A 326 8.72 -4.90 -1.31
C ILE A 326 9.22 -3.77 -2.19
N CYS A 327 10.44 -3.32 -2.01
CA CYS A 327 11.06 -2.38 -2.91
C CYS A 327 12.11 -3.07 -3.79
N MET A 328 12.11 -2.75 -5.09
CA MET A 328 13.12 -3.21 -6.03
C MET A 328 13.98 -2.05 -6.50
N GLY A 329 15.29 -2.14 -6.30
CA GLY A 329 16.25 -1.12 -6.67
C GLY A 329 16.76 -1.30 -8.10
N PHE A 330 16.64 -0.25 -8.91
CA PHE A 330 17.14 -0.20 -10.29
C PHE A 330 18.15 0.92 -10.44
N ALA A 331 19.24 0.68 -11.15
CA ALA A 331 20.13 1.76 -11.56
C ALA A 331 19.38 2.69 -12.52
N LYS A 332 18.71 2.12 -13.53
CA LYS A 332 17.86 2.81 -14.50
C LYS A 332 16.74 1.89 -14.96
N LEU A 333 15.55 2.43 -15.16
CA LEU A 333 14.37 1.71 -15.65
C LEU A 333 14.33 1.68 -17.19
N GLU A 334 15.43 1.28 -17.81
CA GLU A 334 15.48 1.04 -19.27
C GLU A 334 15.22 -0.44 -19.54
N ILE A 335 14.41 -0.75 -20.56
CA ILE A 335 14.07 -2.13 -20.90
C ILE A 335 15.32 -2.86 -21.39
N SER A 336 15.74 -3.83 -20.59
CA SER A 336 16.82 -4.78 -20.85
C SER A 336 16.42 -6.14 -20.33
N GLY A 337 17.12 -7.21 -20.72
CA GLY A 337 16.79 -8.55 -20.24
C GLY A 337 16.71 -8.67 -18.71
N GLY A 338 17.68 -8.08 -17.99
CA GLY A 338 17.70 -8.11 -16.52
C GLY A 338 16.60 -7.27 -15.88
N VAL A 339 16.30 -6.07 -16.41
CA VAL A 339 15.20 -5.22 -15.94
C VAL A 339 13.86 -5.93 -16.16
N MET A 340 13.66 -6.58 -17.30
CA MET A 340 12.42 -7.32 -17.60
C MET A 340 12.19 -8.48 -16.64
N VAL A 341 13.23 -9.24 -16.30
CA VAL A 341 13.15 -10.34 -15.31
C VAL A 341 12.72 -9.79 -13.95
N ALA A 342 13.38 -8.73 -13.47
CA ALA A 342 13.04 -8.12 -12.19
C ALA A 342 11.61 -7.55 -12.17
N LEU A 343 11.18 -6.90 -13.26
CA LEU A 343 9.80 -6.40 -13.39
C LEU A 343 8.77 -7.53 -13.48
N ARG A 344 9.11 -8.68 -14.09
CA ARG A 344 8.24 -9.86 -14.08
C ARG A 344 8.06 -10.40 -12.66
N HIS A 345 9.14 -10.49 -11.89
CA HIS A 345 9.06 -10.85 -10.48
C HIS A 345 8.20 -9.83 -9.68
N ALA A 346 8.41 -8.52 -9.93
CA ALA A 346 7.59 -7.45 -9.35
C ALA A 346 6.10 -7.62 -9.65
N SER A 347 5.74 -7.97 -10.90
CA SER A 347 4.36 -8.20 -11.32
C SER A 347 3.71 -9.34 -10.53
N TYR A 348 4.39 -10.47 -10.39
CA TYR A 348 3.87 -11.60 -9.60
C TYR A 348 3.71 -11.27 -8.12
N LEU A 349 4.61 -10.48 -7.55
CA LEU A 349 4.47 -10.01 -6.18
C LEU A 349 3.28 -9.06 -6.02
N GLN A 350 3.05 -8.17 -6.99
CA GLN A 350 1.88 -7.29 -6.99
C GLN A 350 0.57 -8.09 -7.10
N ASP A 351 0.51 -9.10 -8.00
CA ASP A 351 -0.63 -10.02 -8.14
C ASP A 351 -0.90 -10.81 -6.85
N ALA A 352 0.15 -11.16 -6.11
CA ALA A 352 0.03 -11.84 -4.82
C ALA A 352 -0.40 -10.91 -3.68
N GLY A 353 -0.69 -9.64 -3.96
CA GLY A 353 -1.22 -8.67 -3.00
C GLY A 353 -0.16 -7.86 -2.23
N TYR A 354 1.12 -7.93 -2.61
CA TYR A 354 2.17 -7.10 -2.01
C TYR A 354 2.15 -5.68 -2.58
N GLN A 355 2.54 -4.70 -1.77
CA GLN A 355 2.88 -3.38 -2.26
C GLN A 355 4.28 -3.44 -2.87
N VAL A 356 4.40 -3.26 -4.17
CA VAL A 356 5.69 -3.25 -4.86
C VAL A 356 6.04 -1.82 -5.27
N ILE A 357 7.22 -1.36 -4.87
CA ILE A 357 7.75 -0.02 -5.15
C ILE A 357 9.07 -0.19 -5.90
N LEU A 358 9.26 0.58 -6.97
CA LEU A 358 10.52 0.65 -7.67
C LEU A 358 11.34 1.84 -7.14
N LEU A 359 12.59 1.59 -6.77
CA LEU A 359 13.56 2.63 -6.43
C LEU A 359 14.50 2.81 -7.62
N SER A 360 14.70 4.03 -8.10
CA SER A 360 15.61 4.29 -9.21
C SER A 360 16.63 5.39 -8.91
N TYR A 361 17.88 5.18 -9.36
CA TYR A 361 18.93 6.17 -9.22
C TYR A 361 18.77 7.35 -10.19
N TYR A 362 18.41 7.08 -11.45
CA TYR A 362 18.50 8.05 -12.52
C TYR A 362 17.16 8.49 -13.09
N ASP A 363 16.08 7.80 -12.76
CA ASP A 363 14.77 8.10 -13.31
C ASP A 363 14.01 9.09 -12.43
N ALA A 364 13.41 10.09 -13.06
CA ALA A 364 12.56 11.09 -12.42
C ALA A 364 11.05 10.78 -12.54
N CYS A 365 10.69 9.66 -13.18
CA CYS A 365 9.28 9.28 -13.35
C CYS A 365 8.65 8.94 -11.99
N THR A 366 7.33 9.06 -11.91
CA THR A 366 6.57 8.79 -10.69
C THR A 366 5.95 7.40 -10.69
N GLU A 367 5.86 6.79 -11.86
CA GLU A 367 5.33 5.46 -12.09
C GLU A 367 6.00 4.83 -13.32
N PHE A 368 5.99 3.52 -13.37
CA PHE A 368 6.50 2.75 -14.50
C PHE A 368 5.53 1.61 -14.82
N THR A 369 5.15 1.51 -16.08
CA THR A 369 4.25 0.45 -16.56
C THR A 369 5.03 -0.65 -17.25
N PHE A 370 4.79 -1.90 -16.83
CA PHE A 370 5.30 -3.10 -17.47
C PHE A 370 4.16 -4.08 -17.70
N MET A 371 3.91 -4.43 -18.95
CA MET A 371 2.74 -5.22 -19.34
C MET A 371 1.43 -4.58 -18.79
N ASN A 372 0.67 -5.31 -17.98
CA ASN A 372 -0.59 -4.84 -17.41
C ASN A 372 -0.43 -4.30 -15.97
N HIS A 373 0.81 -4.12 -15.49
CA HIS A 373 1.10 -3.67 -14.14
C HIS A 373 1.73 -2.28 -14.16
N THR A 374 1.27 -1.43 -13.26
CA THR A 374 1.87 -0.12 -13.01
C THR A 374 2.42 -0.07 -11.60
N PHE A 375 3.67 0.36 -11.47
CA PHE A 375 4.40 0.43 -10.21
C PHE A 375 4.69 1.87 -9.85
N PRO A 376 4.53 2.28 -8.58
CA PRO A 376 5.04 3.55 -8.10
C PRO A 376 6.56 3.56 -8.15
N VAL A 377 7.14 4.66 -8.63
CA VAL A 377 8.59 4.88 -8.66
C VAL A 377 8.97 5.96 -7.67
N LEU A 378 9.94 5.65 -6.81
CA LEU A 378 10.59 6.62 -5.93
C LEU A 378 12.00 6.87 -6.46
N PRO A 379 12.35 8.13 -6.80
CA PRO A 379 13.73 8.46 -7.11
C PRO A 379 14.57 8.30 -5.85
N PHE A 380 15.69 7.61 -5.98
CA PHE A 380 16.65 7.54 -4.90
C PHE A 380 17.36 8.89 -4.78
N LYS A 381 17.05 9.61 -3.73
CA LYS A 381 17.84 10.73 -3.23
C LYS A 381 18.32 10.31 -1.84
N ASN A 382 19.48 10.80 -1.42
CA ASN A 382 20.03 10.55 -0.07
C ASN A 382 19.13 11.04 1.07
N ASP A 383 17.88 11.39 0.76
CA ASP A 383 16.89 11.84 1.70
C ASP A 383 16.23 10.65 2.38
N LYS A 384 16.00 10.79 3.65
CA LYS A 384 15.45 9.79 4.56
C LYS A 384 14.13 9.24 4.02
N LEU A 385 14.11 7.97 3.67
CA LEU A 385 12.87 7.21 3.56
C LEU A 385 12.42 6.85 4.98
N ASP A 386 11.42 7.57 5.49
CA ASP A 386 10.75 7.26 6.76
C ASP A 386 9.56 6.32 6.51
N ALA A 387 9.84 5.09 6.11
CA ALA A 387 8.81 4.09 5.85
C ALA A 387 9.32 2.70 6.25
N LYS A 388 8.43 1.86 6.76
CA LYS A 388 8.75 0.45 6.97
C LYS A 388 8.67 -0.30 5.65
N ILE A 389 9.81 -0.83 5.18
CA ILE A 389 9.92 -1.69 4.00
C ILE A 389 10.30 -3.08 4.48
N ASP A 390 9.48 -4.09 4.17
CA ASP A 390 9.69 -5.45 4.65
C ASP A 390 10.82 -6.17 3.89
N CYS A 391 10.97 -5.87 2.59
CA CYS A 391 12.02 -6.46 1.77
C CYS A 391 12.53 -5.46 0.73
N GLY A 392 13.85 -5.30 0.65
CA GLY A 392 14.53 -4.56 -0.42
C GLY A 392 15.31 -5.50 -1.32
N VAL A 393 15.16 -5.38 -2.62
CA VAL A 393 15.78 -6.25 -3.62
C VAL A 393 16.69 -5.42 -4.52
N ALA A 394 17.99 -5.63 -4.41
CA ALA A 394 18.96 -5.11 -5.37
C ALA A 394 18.88 -5.91 -6.67
N THR A 395 18.89 -5.25 -7.83
CA THR A 395 18.82 -5.92 -9.14
C THR A 395 20.09 -5.79 -9.96
N MET A 396 21.04 -5.00 -9.51
CA MET A 396 22.34 -4.77 -10.10
C MET A 396 23.32 -4.22 -9.04
N TRP A 397 24.63 -4.39 -9.22
CA TRP A 397 25.64 -3.99 -8.24
C TRP A 397 25.49 -2.55 -7.68
N PRO A 398 25.18 -1.49 -8.48
CA PRO A 398 25.04 -0.14 -7.91
C PRO A 398 23.89 -0.04 -6.91
N THR A 399 22.87 -0.89 -7.07
CA THR A 399 21.68 -0.85 -6.21
C THR A 399 21.88 -1.57 -4.87
N VAL A 400 22.97 -2.35 -4.72
CA VAL A 400 23.30 -3.01 -3.46
C VAL A 400 23.64 -1.99 -2.38
N LYS A 401 24.58 -1.09 -2.68
CA LYS A 401 24.93 -0.01 -1.76
C LYS A 401 23.75 0.93 -1.50
N MET A 402 22.97 1.25 -2.54
CA MET A 402 21.75 2.05 -2.41
C MET A 402 20.81 1.48 -1.35
N LEU A 403 20.53 0.20 -1.41
CA LEU A 403 19.64 -0.45 -0.45
C LEU A 403 20.30 -0.64 0.93
N ASP A 404 21.62 -0.79 0.97
CA ASP A 404 22.30 -0.91 2.24
C ASP A 404 22.24 0.38 3.06
N ASP A 405 22.33 1.52 2.40
CA ASP A 405 22.21 2.84 3.02
C ASP A 405 20.80 3.14 3.57
N ILE A 406 19.76 2.42 3.12
CA ILE A 406 18.37 2.60 3.59
C ILE A 406 18.11 1.76 4.85
N ARG A 407 17.97 2.45 6.00
CA ARG A 407 17.82 1.81 7.32
C ARG A 407 16.44 1.21 7.59
N CYS A 408 15.41 1.69 6.93
CA CYS A 408 14.01 1.24 7.13
C CYS A 408 13.68 -0.07 6.40
N ILE A 409 14.62 -0.69 5.71
CA ILE A 409 14.46 -2.00 5.06
C ILE A 409 14.84 -3.09 6.06
N GLU A 410 13.89 -3.99 6.36
CA GLU A 410 14.10 -5.09 7.32
C GLU A 410 14.97 -6.22 6.73
N ASN A 411 14.61 -6.70 5.54
CA ASN A 411 15.30 -7.79 4.85
C ASN A 411 15.87 -7.30 3.53
N LYS A 412 17.13 -7.61 3.27
CA LYS A 412 17.81 -7.18 2.05
C LYS A 412 18.22 -8.38 1.22
N LYS A 413 17.83 -8.38 -0.05
CA LYS A 413 18.12 -9.44 -1.00
C LYS A 413 18.83 -8.88 -2.23
N TYR A 414 19.64 -9.70 -2.90
CA TYR A 414 20.30 -9.36 -4.15
C TYR A 414 19.93 -10.37 -5.23
N LEU A 415 19.19 -9.92 -6.23
CA LEU A 415 18.90 -10.68 -7.44
C LEU A 415 20.08 -10.57 -8.41
N VAL A 416 20.98 -11.51 -8.32
CA VAL A 416 22.18 -11.60 -9.17
C VAL A 416 21.82 -12.23 -10.50
N GLN A 417 22.02 -11.48 -11.58
CA GLN A 417 21.61 -11.89 -12.92
C GLN A 417 22.79 -12.16 -13.87
N ASN A 418 24.00 -11.75 -13.50
CA ASN A 418 25.22 -11.97 -14.27
C ASN A 418 26.45 -11.80 -13.38
N TYR A 419 27.61 -12.19 -13.89
CA TYR A 419 28.92 -11.85 -13.32
C TYR A 419 29.28 -10.42 -13.71
N GLU A 420 28.75 -9.45 -12.95
CA GLU A 420 28.76 -8.03 -13.34
C GLU A 420 30.15 -7.39 -13.30
N ILE A 421 31.15 -8.08 -12.70
CA ILE A 421 32.56 -7.70 -12.70
C ILE A 421 33.12 -7.64 -14.13
N ASP A 422 32.65 -8.53 -15.00
CA ASP A 422 33.13 -8.62 -16.38
C ASP A 422 32.49 -7.60 -17.34
N PHE A 423 31.58 -6.76 -16.83
CA PHE A 423 31.08 -5.62 -17.60
C PHE A 423 32.12 -4.50 -17.75
N TYR A 424 33.23 -4.56 -16.99
CA TYR A 424 34.20 -3.50 -16.89
C TYR A 424 35.61 -3.98 -17.20
N ASP A 425 36.37 -3.16 -17.92
CA ASP A 425 37.79 -3.41 -18.18
C ASP A 425 38.61 -3.38 -16.88
N PHE A 426 39.78 -4.02 -16.89
CA PHE A 426 40.63 -4.17 -15.72
C PHE A 426 40.98 -2.82 -15.04
N LYS A 427 41.08 -1.73 -15.80
CA LYS A 427 41.40 -0.38 -15.30
C LYS A 427 40.20 0.43 -14.85
N ASP A 428 38.97 -0.05 -15.04
CA ASP A 428 37.76 0.67 -14.67
C ASP A 428 37.51 0.51 -13.17
N PRO A 429 37.43 1.61 -12.38
CA PRO A 429 37.19 1.56 -10.94
C PRO A 429 35.88 0.87 -10.59
N ARG A 430 34.87 0.92 -11.47
CA ARG A 430 33.58 0.26 -11.29
C ARG A 430 33.70 -1.25 -11.16
N LYS A 431 34.78 -1.85 -11.70
CA LYS A 431 35.06 -3.28 -11.54
C LYS A 431 35.24 -3.67 -10.07
N VAL A 432 35.93 -2.83 -9.30
CA VAL A 432 36.16 -3.02 -7.86
C VAL A 432 34.85 -2.89 -7.08
N GLU A 433 34.03 -1.89 -7.41
CA GLU A 433 32.74 -1.67 -6.76
C GLU A 433 31.77 -2.84 -7.04
N ALA A 434 31.73 -3.33 -8.28
CA ALA A 434 30.96 -4.51 -8.66
C ALA A 434 31.41 -5.75 -7.86
N CYS A 435 32.71 -5.97 -7.74
CA CYS A 435 33.24 -7.06 -6.92
C CYS A 435 32.85 -6.92 -5.44
N GLN A 436 32.94 -5.72 -4.88
CA GLN A 436 32.56 -5.45 -3.48
C GLN A 436 31.07 -5.70 -3.23
N SER A 437 30.19 -5.53 -4.22
CA SER A 437 28.74 -5.73 -4.07
C SER A 437 28.40 -7.15 -3.62
N TYR A 438 29.20 -8.15 -3.97
CA TYR A 438 28.99 -9.54 -3.57
C TYR A 438 29.46 -9.85 -2.13
N SER A 439 30.08 -8.89 -1.42
CA SER A 439 30.49 -9.06 -0.02
C SER A 439 29.40 -8.68 0.99
N TYR A 440 28.37 -7.96 0.56
CA TYR A 440 27.31 -7.47 1.44
C TYR A 440 26.53 -8.61 2.12
N PRO A 441 25.99 -8.40 3.33
CA PRO A 441 25.27 -9.44 4.08
C PRO A 441 23.78 -9.55 3.62
N PHE A 442 23.59 -9.61 2.32
CA PHE A 442 22.26 -9.81 1.71
C PHE A 442 21.98 -11.30 1.53
N GLU A 443 20.69 -11.64 1.41
CA GLU A 443 20.29 -12.94 0.87
C GLU A 443 20.40 -12.90 -0.66
N TYR A 444 21.07 -13.90 -1.22
CA TYR A 444 21.31 -13.95 -2.65
C TYR A 444 20.25 -14.79 -3.37
N ILE A 445 19.75 -14.25 -4.47
CA ILE A 445 18.85 -14.91 -5.41
C ILE A 445 19.52 -14.87 -6.78
N THR A 446 19.45 -15.93 -7.56
CA THR A 446 20.04 -15.96 -8.89
C THR A 446 19.16 -16.67 -9.90
N ILE A 447 19.39 -16.35 -11.19
CA ILE A 447 18.59 -16.82 -12.32
C ILE A 447 19.17 -18.06 -12.99
N SER A 448 20.40 -18.44 -12.66
CA SER A 448 21.08 -19.58 -13.29
C SER A 448 21.93 -20.39 -12.30
N LYS A 449 22.16 -21.66 -12.60
CA LYS A 449 23.06 -22.52 -11.81
C LYS A 449 24.48 -22.00 -11.86
N TRP A 450 24.93 -21.53 -13.02
CA TRP A 450 26.23 -20.92 -13.16
C TRP A 450 26.45 -19.75 -12.20
N CYS A 451 25.47 -18.82 -12.11
CA CYS A 451 25.58 -17.74 -11.15
C CYS A 451 25.60 -18.24 -9.69
N LYS A 452 24.86 -19.29 -9.37
CA LYS A 452 24.89 -19.92 -8.05
C LYS A 452 26.25 -20.52 -7.72
N GLU A 453 26.89 -21.18 -8.70
CA GLU A 453 28.17 -21.85 -8.56
C GLU A 453 29.28 -20.82 -8.25
N TRP A 454 29.48 -19.81 -9.10
CA TRP A 454 30.55 -18.85 -8.88
C TRP A 454 30.31 -17.96 -7.64
N LEU A 455 29.05 -17.63 -7.27
CA LEU A 455 28.74 -16.95 -6.00
C LEU A 455 29.25 -17.78 -4.81
N LYS A 456 29.08 -19.10 -4.86
CA LYS A 456 29.56 -20.00 -3.81
C LYS A 456 31.09 -20.10 -3.83
N ASP A 457 31.69 -20.33 -4.99
CA ASP A 457 33.10 -20.66 -5.14
C ASP A 457 34.00 -19.45 -4.90
N GLU A 458 33.62 -18.27 -5.42
CA GLU A 458 34.46 -17.08 -5.36
C GLU A 458 34.13 -16.19 -4.14
N PHE A 459 32.86 -16.12 -3.73
CA PHE A 459 32.41 -15.19 -2.68
C PHE A 459 31.87 -15.89 -1.42
N ASN A 460 31.83 -17.22 -1.41
CA ASN A 460 31.24 -18.03 -0.34
C ASN A 460 29.82 -17.62 0.03
N LYS A 461 28.98 -17.30 -0.99
CA LYS A 461 27.58 -16.91 -0.83
C LYS A 461 26.66 -18.03 -1.30
N GLU A 462 25.75 -18.42 -0.39
CA GLU A 462 24.65 -19.32 -0.78
C GLU A 462 23.56 -18.50 -1.47
N ALA A 463 23.11 -18.99 -2.62
CA ALA A 463 22.05 -18.31 -3.38
C ALA A 463 20.86 -19.25 -3.63
N LYS A 464 19.65 -18.70 -3.49
CA LYS A 464 18.41 -19.36 -3.95
C LYS A 464 18.36 -19.24 -5.47
N TRP A 465 18.14 -20.35 -6.16
CA TRP A 465 18.07 -20.37 -7.62
C TRP A 465 16.63 -20.36 -8.10
N ILE A 466 16.29 -19.40 -8.95
CA ILE A 466 15.01 -19.27 -9.66
C ILE A 466 15.36 -19.16 -11.15
N TYR A 467 15.06 -20.17 -11.94
CA TYR A 467 15.34 -20.11 -13.38
C TYR A 467 14.43 -19.11 -14.10
N ASN A 468 14.97 -18.50 -15.17
CA ASN A 468 14.18 -17.62 -16.03
C ASN A 468 13.19 -18.40 -16.88
N GLY A 469 11.99 -17.84 -17.02
CA GLY A 469 10.95 -18.37 -17.89
C GLY A 469 10.74 -17.54 -19.14
N ILE A 470 9.86 -18.01 -20.01
CA ILE A 470 9.30 -17.27 -21.14
C ILE A 470 7.78 -17.23 -21.03
N ASP A 471 7.16 -16.29 -21.70
CA ASP A 471 5.69 -16.20 -21.79
C ASP A 471 5.21 -17.10 -22.93
N ILE A 472 5.02 -18.39 -22.64
CA ILE A 472 4.73 -19.40 -23.66
C ILE A 472 3.44 -19.10 -24.44
N LYS A 473 2.51 -18.33 -23.86
CA LYS A 473 1.25 -17.96 -24.51
C LYS A 473 1.45 -17.03 -25.71
N GLN A 474 2.58 -16.32 -25.75
CA GLN A 474 2.91 -15.42 -26.87
C GLN A 474 3.42 -16.19 -28.10
N TYR A 475 3.82 -17.46 -27.95
CA TYR A 475 4.43 -18.26 -28.98
C TYR A 475 3.50 -19.37 -29.49
N GLN A 476 3.38 -19.48 -30.82
CA GLN A 476 2.57 -20.51 -31.45
C GLN A 476 3.53 -21.47 -32.22
N PRO A 477 3.82 -22.67 -31.70
CA PRO A 477 4.73 -23.59 -32.35
C PRO A 477 4.14 -24.13 -33.63
N HIS A 478 4.92 -24.11 -34.72
CA HIS A 478 4.59 -24.73 -35.98
C HIS A 478 5.80 -25.40 -36.60
N LYS A 479 5.59 -26.53 -37.27
CA LYS A 479 6.65 -27.24 -38.00
C LYS A 479 7.11 -26.43 -39.19
N ARG A 480 8.42 -26.28 -39.36
CA ARG A 480 9.02 -25.63 -40.51
C ARG A 480 8.95 -26.51 -41.75
N VAL A 481 8.75 -25.87 -42.89
CA VAL A 481 8.69 -26.54 -44.19
C VAL A 481 9.64 -25.82 -45.17
N PHE A 482 10.76 -26.44 -45.48
CA PHE A 482 11.81 -25.89 -46.34
C PHE A 482 11.43 -25.95 -47.82
N LYS A 483 10.44 -25.15 -48.26
CA LYS A 483 10.00 -25.09 -49.67
C LYS A 483 10.66 -23.95 -50.47
N ASN A 484 11.10 -22.93 -49.79
CA ASN A 484 11.72 -21.71 -50.31
C ASN A 484 13.12 -21.56 -49.72
N LYS A 485 13.73 -20.37 -49.85
CA LYS A 485 14.98 -20.10 -49.13
C LYS A 485 14.78 -20.30 -47.62
N VAL A 486 15.74 -20.96 -47.00
CA VAL A 486 15.78 -21.18 -45.56
C VAL A 486 16.20 -19.87 -44.89
N ARG A 487 15.39 -19.39 -43.96
CA ARG A 487 15.67 -18.16 -43.23
C ARG A 487 16.47 -18.44 -41.97
N ILE A 488 17.67 -17.88 -41.93
CA ILE A 488 18.55 -17.98 -40.76
C ILE A 488 18.52 -16.65 -40.04
N LEU A 489 18.15 -16.69 -38.76
CA LEU A 489 18.20 -15.54 -37.87
C LEU A 489 19.53 -15.52 -37.13
N ILE A 490 20.22 -14.37 -37.19
CA ILE A 490 21.33 -14.02 -36.33
C ILE A 490 20.84 -12.97 -35.38
N GLU A 491 20.97 -13.18 -34.08
CA GLU A 491 20.57 -12.23 -33.03
C GLU A 491 21.76 -11.87 -32.15
N GLY A 492 21.97 -10.59 -31.93
CA GLY A 492 23.01 -10.07 -31.05
C GLY A 492 23.55 -8.72 -31.49
N ASP A 493 24.20 -8.04 -30.56
CA ASP A 493 24.86 -6.76 -30.83
C ASP A 493 26.30 -6.98 -31.28
N SER A 494 26.60 -6.66 -32.54
CA SER A 494 27.94 -6.89 -33.14
C SER A 494 29.02 -5.95 -32.57
N SER A 495 28.65 -4.92 -31.78
CA SER A 495 29.59 -4.09 -31.03
C SER A 495 30.05 -4.76 -29.71
N SER A 496 29.37 -5.80 -29.27
CA SER A 496 29.65 -6.54 -28.04
C SER A 496 30.47 -7.79 -28.33
N PRO A 497 31.78 -7.88 -28.01
CA PRO A 497 32.64 -9.00 -28.36
C PRO A 497 32.11 -10.36 -27.85
N HIS A 498 31.51 -10.40 -26.66
CA HIS A 498 30.98 -11.63 -26.10
C HIS A 498 29.75 -12.18 -26.85
N LYS A 499 29.07 -11.38 -27.67
CA LYS A 499 27.99 -11.85 -28.54
C LYS A 499 28.51 -12.59 -29.79
N ASN A 500 29.77 -12.39 -30.11
CA ASN A 500 30.50 -13.10 -31.18
C ASN A 500 29.75 -13.14 -32.53
N VAL A 501 29.07 -12.06 -32.88
CA VAL A 501 28.23 -11.96 -34.09
C VAL A 501 29.06 -12.10 -35.37
N ASP A 502 30.34 -11.72 -35.35
CA ASP A 502 31.27 -11.88 -36.47
C ASP A 502 31.36 -13.38 -36.91
N GLU A 503 31.44 -14.30 -35.97
CA GLU A 503 31.47 -15.73 -36.28
C GLU A 503 30.18 -16.21 -36.98
N ALA A 504 29.02 -15.72 -36.57
CA ALA A 504 27.76 -16.03 -37.25
C ALA A 504 27.79 -15.62 -38.73
N PHE A 505 28.40 -14.47 -39.04
CA PHE A 505 28.53 -14.02 -40.42
C PHE A 505 29.64 -14.74 -41.17
N LEU A 506 30.72 -15.20 -40.53
CA LEU A 506 31.69 -16.07 -41.14
C LEU A 506 31.06 -17.41 -41.57
N ILE A 507 30.16 -17.95 -40.76
CA ILE A 507 29.41 -19.19 -41.06
C ILE A 507 28.42 -18.92 -42.21
N THR A 508 27.58 -17.90 -42.12
CA THR A 508 26.53 -17.67 -43.12
C THR A 508 27.05 -17.19 -44.47
N ASN A 509 28.23 -16.55 -44.53
CA ASN A 509 28.89 -16.19 -45.78
C ASN A 509 29.36 -17.39 -46.60
N LYS A 510 29.49 -18.58 -45.96
CA LYS A 510 29.79 -19.85 -46.69
C LYS A 510 28.54 -20.52 -47.28
N LEU A 511 27.35 -20.10 -46.86
CA LEU A 511 26.11 -20.69 -47.34
C LEU A 511 25.70 -20.12 -48.70
N ASP A 512 25.13 -20.98 -49.55
CA ASP A 512 24.66 -20.64 -50.89
C ASP A 512 23.53 -19.60 -50.85
N SER A 513 23.76 -18.42 -51.39
CA SER A 513 22.80 -17.30 -51.39
C SER A 513 21.51 -17.61 -52.19
N SER A 514 21.51 -18.60 -53.03
CA SER A 514 20.29 -19.04 -53.74
C SER A 514 19.35 -19.85 -52.85
N LYS A 515 19.86 -20.47 -51.77
CA LYS A 515 19.11 -21.35 -50.87
C LYS A 515 18.82 -20.74 -49.51
N TYR A 516 19.60 -19.76 -49.07
CA TYR A 516 19.52 -19.19 -47.74
C TYR A 516 19.26 -17.67 -47.76
N GLU A 517 18.43 -17.22 -46.85
CA GLU A 517 18.12 -15.81 -46.56
C GLU A 517 18.58 -15.48 -45.11
N ILE A 518 19.43 -14.47 -44.95
CA ILE A 518 20.06 -14.13 -43.69
C ILE A 518 19.37 -12.89 -43.10
N TRP A 519 18.72 -13.09 -41.95
CA TRP A 519 18.11 -12.03 -41.16
C TRP A 519 19.00 -11.69 -39.97
N TYR A 520 19.28 -10.41 -39.81
CA TYR A 520 20.05 -9.94 -38.65
C TYR A 520 19.20 -9.06 -37.77
N MET A 521 19.08 -9.42 -36.48
CA MET A 521 18.35 -8.66 -35.46
C MET A 521 19.32 -8.12 -34.44
N SER A 522 19.34 -6.79 -34.26
CA SER A 522 20.16 -6.11 -33.27
C SER A 522 19.45 -4.87 -32.73
N TYR A 523 19.71 -4.56 -31.45
CA TYR A 523 19.14 -3.39 -30.81
C TYR A 523 20.03 -2.14 -30.96
N ASN A 524 21.35 -2.26 -30.78
CA ASN A 524 22.27 -1.11 -30.81
C ASN A 524 23.14 -1.07 -32.07
N ALA A 525 23.73 -2.19 -32.47
CA ALA A 525 24.67 -2.21 -33.58
C ALA A 525 23.99 -2.29 -34.94
N LYS A 526 24.66 -1.73 -35.94
CA LYS A 526 24.34 -1.90 -37.37
C LYS A 526 25.20 -3.01 -37.98
N PRO A 527 24.78 -3.62 -39.11
CA PRO A 527 25.61 -4.57 -39.83
C PRO A 527 26.95 -3.95 -40.23
N LYS A 528 28.03 -4.71 -40.12
CA LYS A 528 29.34 -4.33 -40.69
C LYS A 528 29.29 -4.50 -42.23
N GLU A 529 30.15 -3.82 -42.98
CA GLU A 529 30.16 -3.83 -44.45
C GLU A 529 30.31 -5.22 -45.06
N TRP A 530 31.06 -6.09 -44.42
CA TRP A 530 31.30 -7.45 -44.88
C TRP A 530 30.22 -8.49 -44.47
N TYR A 531 29.20 -8.07 -43.69
CA TYR A 531 28.09 -8.93 -43.32
C TYR A 531 27.15 -9.11 -44.52
N ARG A 532 26.87 -10.33 -44.88
CA ARG A 532 25.76 -10.62 -45.79
C ARG A 532 24.46 -10.58 -45.03
N VAL A 533 23.65 -9.56 -45.25
CA VAL A 533 22.35 -9.38 -44.60
C VAL A 533 21.29 -9.18 -45.66
N ASP A 534 20.32 -10.09 -45.73
CA ASP A 534 19.18 -9.98 -46.65
C ASP A 534 18.06 -9.14 -46.03
N LYS A 535 17.89 -9.21 -44.68
CA LYS A 535 16.95 -8.37 -43.93
C LYS A 535 17.57 -7.92 -42.60
N PHE A 536 17.64 -6.61 -42.37
CA PHE A 536 18.10 -6.04 -41.12
C PHE A 536 16.91 -5.61 -40.24
N LEU A 537 16.86 -6.08 -39.01
CA LEU A 537 15.83 -5.83 -38.02
C LEU A 537 16.45 -5.04 -36.83
N HIS A 538 16.19 -3.74 -36.81
CA HIS A 538 16.78 -2.85 -35.83
C HIS A 538 15.75 -2.37 -34.81
N ARG A 539 16.03 -2.60 -33.53
CA ARG A 539 15.16 -2.18 -32.41
C ARG A 539 13.73 -2.70 -32.54
N VAL A 540 13.59 -3.98 -32.82
CA VAL A 540 12.27 -4.62 -32.86
C VAL A 540 11.62 -4.50 -31.49
N PRO A 541 10.37 -3.97 -31.39
CA PRO A 541 9.62 -3.95 -30.15
C PRO A 541 9.46 -5.35 -29.57
N TYR A 542 9.51 -5.48 -28.23
CA TYR A 542 9.45 -6.79 -27.56
C TYR A 542 8.21 -7.59 -27.98
N GLU A 543 7.08 -6.92 -28.14
CA GLU A 543 5.80 -7.53 -28.52
C GLU A 543 5.80 -8.09 -29.95
N GLU A 544 6.78 -7.70 -30.78
CA GLU A 544 6.90 -8.13 -32.17
C GLU A 544 8.02 -9.16 -32.39
N VAL A 545 8.93 -9.32 -31.42
CA VAL A 545 10.07 -10.23 -31.53
C VAL A 545 9.61 -11.67 -31.82
N GLN A 546 8.52 -12.12 -31.21
CA GLN A 546 7.93 -13.44 -31.46
C GLN A 546 7.59 -13.69 -32.95
N LYS A 547 7.15 -12.65 -33.69
CA LYS A 547 6.82 -12.76 -35.11
C LYS A 547 8.10 -13.01 -35.94
N VAL A 548 9.20 -12.36 -35.53
CA VAL A 548 10.50 -12.60 -36.19
C VAL A 548 10.95 -14.06 -36.04
N TYR A 549 10.88 -14.61 -34.83
CA TYR A 549 11.19 -16.02 -34.60
C TYR A 549 10.24 -16.96 -35.35
N ALA A 550 8.94 -16.62 -35.40
CA ALA A 550 7.97 -17.43 -36.15
C ALA A 550 8.21 -17.44 -37.66
N GLU A 551 8.74 -16.35 -38.23
CA GLU A 551 9.05 -16.23 -39.65
C GLU A 551 10.39 -16.88 -40.05
N CYS A 552 11.31 -17.08 -39.09
CA CYS A 552 12.61 -17.67 -39.34
C CYS A 552 12.61 -19.20 -39.10
N ASP A 553 13.46 -19.92 -39.82
CA ASP A 553 13.53 -21.40 -39.77
C ASP A 553 14.59 -21.86 -38.76
N ILE A 554 15.76 -21.22 -38.78
CA ILE A 554 16.92 -21.59 -37.95
C ILE A 554 17.44 -20.34 -37.24
N LEU A 555 17.69 -20.41 -35.95
CA LEU A 555 18.48 -19.46 -35.20
C LEU A 555 19.93 -19.91 -35.14
N LEU A 556 20.86 -19.07 -35.57
CA LEU A 556 22.29 -19.24 -35.35
C LEU A 556 22.77 -18.36 -34.23
N LYS A 557 23.06 -18.93 -33.07
CA LYS A 557 23.46 -18.22 -31.86
C LYS A 557 24.91 -18.49 -31.47
N THR A 558 25.74 -17.46 -31.56
CA THR A 558 27.21 -17.56 -31.45
C THR A 558 27.77 -16.94 -30.18
N SER A 559 26.92 -16.55 -29.21
CA SER A 559 27.36 -15.89 -27.97
C SER A 559 28.28 -16.79 -27.15
N LEU A 560 29.41 -16.20 -26.70
CA LEU A 560 30.40 -16.86 -25.85
C LEU A 560 30.05 -16.77 -24.36
N LEU A 561 29.38 -15.68 -23.94
CA LEU A 561 29.02 -15.42 -22.54
C LEU A 561 27.56 -14.94 -22.48
N GLU A 562 26.78 -15.62 -21.70
CA GLU A 562 25.41 -15.29 -21.32
C GLU A 562 25.15 -15.82 -19.90
N SER A 563 24.36 -15.12 -19.12
CA SER A 563 23.84 -15.64 -17.84
C SER A 563 22.56 -16.46 -18.03
N PHE A 564 21.77 -16.09 -19.03
CA PHE A 564 20.64 -16.84 -19.57
C PHE A 564 20.39 -16.36 -21.01
N SER A 565 20.33 -17.27 -21.95
CA SER A 565 20.15 -16.92 -23.36
C SER A 565 18.68 -17.12 -23.77
N TYR A 566 17.93 -16.02 -23.93
CA TYR A 566 16.52 -16.07 -24.37
C TYR A 566 16.34 -16.52 -25.83
N PRO A 567 17.15 -16.07 -26.83
CA PRO A 567 16.90 -16.34 -28.23
C PRO A 567 16.72 -17.82 -28.61
N PRO A 568 17.54 -18.77 -28.11
CA PRO A 568 17.34 -20.18 -28.42
C PRO A 568 16.00 -20.73 -27.92
N ILE A 569 15.60 -20.39 -26.71
CA ILE A 569 14.35 -20.92 -26.13
C ILE A 569 13.11 -20.26 -26.77
N GLU A 570 13.20 -19.00 -27.18
CA GLU A 570 12.16 -18.30 -27.92
C GLU A 570 11.98 -18.86 -29.33
N MET A 571 13.10 -19.20 -30.00
CA MET A 571 13.06 -19.88 -31.27
C MET A 571 12.41 -21.27 -31.16
N MET A 572 12.78 -22.06 -30.15
CA MET A 572 12.15 -23.35 -29.84
C MET A 572 10.66 -23.23 -29.56
N ALA A 573 10.23 -22.14 -28.85
CA ALA A 573 8.82 -21.89 -28.54
C ALA A 573 7.97 -21.68 -29.80
N THR A 574 8.56 -21.19 -30.91
CA THR A 574 7.89 -21.07 -32.19
C THR A 574 7.99 -22.33 -33.05
N GLY A 575 8.69 -23.33 -32.57
CA GLY A 575 8.96 -24.58 -33.33
C GLY A 575 10.09 -24.47 -34.36
N GLY A 576 10.91 -23.43 -34.27
CA GLY A 576 12.12 -23.26 -35.10
C GLY A 576 13.29 -24.05 -34.55
N TYR A 577 14.35 -24.18 -35.37
CA TYR A 577 15.54 -24.93 -35.04
C TYR A 577 16.65 -24.02 -34.52
N VAL A 578 17.54 -24.59 -33.70
CA VAL A 578 18.65 -23.87 -33.09
C VAL A 578 19.96 -24.52 -33.41
N VAL A 579 20.91 -23.72 -33.91
CA VAL A 579 22.35 -24.05 -34.00
C VAL A 579 23.08 -23.06 -33.13
N ALA A 580 23.84 -23.52 -32.14
CA ALA A 580 24.40 -22.64 -31.14
C ALA A 580 25.79 -23.02 -30.62
N LEU A 581 26.54 -22.04 -30.15
CA LEU A 581 27.65 -22.29 -29.24
C LEU A 581 27.10 -22.55 -27.81
N LEU A 582 27.70 -23.54 -27.16
CA LEU A 582 27.40 -23.80 -25.76
C LEU A 582 28.11 -22.77 -24.89
N ASN A 583 27.36 -22.13 -23.99
CA ASN A 583 27.88 -21.21 -22.99
C ASN A 583 27.17 -21.42 -21.62
N ASP A 584 27.62 -20.74 -20.59
CA ASP A 584 27.11 -20.95 -19.24
C ASP A 584 25.62 -20.65 -19.07
N GLY A 585 25.07 -19.70 -19.84
CA GLY A 585 23.66 -19.34 -19.78
C GLY A 585 22.71 -20.25 -20.55
N ASN A 586 23.20 -21.01 -21.52
CA ASN A 586 22.35 -21.89 -22.33
C ASN A 586 22.57 -23.39 -22.07
N LYS A 587 23.68 -23.79 -21.46
CA LYS A 587 23.99 -25.21 -21.10
C LYS A 587 22.95 -25.82 -20.13
N GLU A 588 22.15 -24.98 -19.45
CA GLU A 588 21.11 -25.46 -18.56
C GLU A 588 19.90 -26.08 -19.28
N TYR A 589 19.71 -25.77 -20.56
CA TYR A 589 18.53 -26.21 -21.31
C TYR A 589 18.82 -26.65 -22.74
N LEU A 590 20.01 -26.36 -23.32
CA LEU A 590 20.43 -26.89 -24.62
C LEU A 590 21.05 -28.25 -24.45
N GLU A 591 20.55 -29.22 -25.21
CA GLU A 591 21.05 -30.58 -25.28
C GLU A 591 21.27 -30.92 -26.74
N ASP A 592 22.57 -31.18 -27.10
CA ASP A 592 22.98 -31.49 -28.48
C ASP A 592 22.25 -32.72 -29.02
N GLU A 593 21.88 -32.68 -30.32
CA GLU A 593 21.13 -33.71 -31.03
C GLU A 593 19.73 -34.05 -30.44
N LYS A 594 19.33 -33.34 -29.38
CA LYS A 594 18.04 -33.55 -28.72
C LYS A 594 17.09 -32.40 -28.96
N ASN A 595 17.47 -31.17 -28.62
CA ASN A 595 16.64 -29.97 -28.82
C ASN A 595 17.34 -28.88 -29.65
N CYS A 596 18.62 -29.01 -29.91
CA CYS A 596 19.43 -28.12 -30.75
C CYS A 596 20.58 -28.91 -31.39
N LEU A 597 21.35 -28.24 -32.25
CA LEU A 597 22.70 -28.72 -32.63
C LEU A 597 23.74 -27.74 -32.08
N ILE A 598 24.81 -28.32 -31.50
CA ILE A 598 25.91 -27.59 -30.90
C ILE A 598 27.17 -27.79 -31.74
N TYR A 599 27.93 -26.74 -31.94
CA TYR A 599 29.21 -26.79 -32.61
C TYR A 599 30.30 -26.13 -31.75
N PRO A 600 31.60 -26.49 -31.91
CA PRO A 600 32.71 -25.88 -31.18
C PRO A 600 32.99 -24.44 -31.64
N ASN A 601 33.38 -23.57 -30.70
CA ASN A 601 33.76 -22.16 -30.99
C ASN A 601 34.89 -22.14 -32.07
N GLY A 602 34.68 -21.34 -33.11
CA GLY A 602 35.61 -21.18 -34.24
C GLY A 602 35.51 -22.27 -35.31
N ASP A 603 34.73 -23.33 -35.11
CA ASP A 603 34.55 -24.37 -36.13
C ASP A 603 33.39 -24.01 -37.07
N VAL A 604 33.71 -23.10 -38.00
CA VAL A 604 32.77 -22.60 -39.00
C VAL A 604 32.25 -23.70 -39.91
N GLU A 605 33.07 -24.73 -40.24
CA GLU A 605 32.69 -25.85 -41.12
C GLU A 605 31.65 -26.74 -40.42
N GLN A 606 31.88 -27.09 -39.17
CA GLN A 606 30.91 -27.89 -38.40
C GLN A 606 29.59 -27.15 -38.21
N ALA A 607 29.61 -25.81 -37.99
CA ALA A 607 28.40 -25.00 -37.92
C ALA A 607 27.58 -25.04 -39.22
N VAL A 608 28.25 -24.94 -40.39
CA VAL A 608 27.61 -25.10 -41.70
C VAL A 608 26.99 -26.50 -41.83
N GLN A 609 27.74 -27.57 -41.45
CA GLN A 609 27.21 -28.94 -41.48
C GLN A 609 25.99 -29.12 -40.56
N CYS A 610 25.97 -28.50 -39.39
CA CYS A 610 24.80 -28.49 -38.49
C CYS A 610 23.58 -27.87 -39.17
N ILE A 611 23.73 -26.72 -39.82
CA ILE A 611 22.64 -26.07 -40.57
C ILE A 611 22.11 -26.98 -41.69
N GLU A 612 23.00 -27.56 -42.47
CA GLU A 612 22.63 -28.45 -43.58
C GLU A 612 21.98 -29.74 -43.10
N ARG A 613 22.48 -30.37 -42.01
CA ARG A 613 21.84 -31.56 -41.40
C ARG A 613 20.39 -31.30 -41.02
N ILE A 614 20.07 -30.14 -40.43
CA ILE A 614 18.67 -29.77 -40.09
C ILE A 614 17.80 -29.78 -41.34
N ILE A 615 18.30 -29.33 -42.47
CA ILE A 615 17.49 -29.18 -43.71
C ILE A 615 17.23 -30.51 -44.37
N TYR A 616 18.22 -31.42 -44.38
CA TYR A 616 18.17 -32.67 -45.16
C TYR A 616 17.78 -33.91 -44.34
N ASP A 617 17.76 -33.83 -42.99
CA ASP A 617 17.38 -34.93 -42.11
C ASP A 617 16.02 -34.72 -41.46
N SER A 618 14.98 -35.31 -42.04
CA SER A 618 13.61 -35.19 -41.53
C SER A 618 13.39 -35.85 -40.16
N ASN A 619 14.18 -36.90 -39.83
CA ASN A 619 14.10 -37.53 -38.52
C ASN A 619 14.66 -36.58 -37.44
N LEU A 620 15.82 -35.98 -37.70
CA LEU A 620 16.42 -34.98 -36.84
C LEU A 620 15.49 -33.78 -36.64
N GLN A 621 14.86 -33.28 -37.74
CA GLN A 621 13.86 -32.21 -37.63
C GLN A 621 12.74 -32.55 -36.64
N ASN A 622 12.18 -33.75 -36.68
CA ASN A 622 11.14 -34.19 -35.77
C ASN A 622 11.61 -34.25 -34.31
N VAL A 623 12.83 -34.75 -34.08
CA VAL A 623 13.44 -34.83 -32.75
C VAL A 623 13.65 -33.44 -32.18
N LEU A 624 14.32 -32.56 -32.94
CA LEU A 624 14.62 -31.18 -32.50
C LEU A 624 13.34 -30.38 -32.27
N TYR A 625 12.35 -30.45 -33.16
CA TYR A 625 11.06 -29.78 -33.01
C TYR A 625 10.35 -30.23 -31.72
N THR A 626 10.17 -31.56 -31.56
CA THR A 626 9.40 -32.08 -30.43
C THR A 626 10.04 -31.75 -29.10
N ASN A 627 11.36 -31.94 -29.00
CA ASN A 627 12.06 -31.65 -27.75
C ASN A 627 12.29 -30.15 -27.54
N GLY A 628 12.52 -29.36 -28.58
CA GLY A 628 12.63 -27.93 -28.51
C GLY A 628 11.35 -27.27 -27.94
N VAL A 629 10.19 -27.60 -28.51
CA VAL A 629 8.90 -27.11 -28.02
C VAL A 629 8.67 -27.57 -26.58
N LYS A 630 8.96 -28.81 -26.22
CA LYS A 630 8.85 -29.33 -24.86
C LYS A 630 9.77 -28.57 -23.88
N THR A 631 11.01 -28.30 -24.30
CA THR A 631 11.96 -27.51 -23.49
C THR A 631 11.41 -26.10 -23.21
N ALA A 632 10.89 -25.43 -24.25
CA ALA A 632 10.28 -24.10 -24.09
C ALA A 632 9.07 -24.14 -23.16
N GLN A 633 8.15 -25.09 -23.32
CA GLN A 633 6.96 -25.26 -22.49
C GLN A 633 7.29 -25.52 -21.01
N SER A 634 8.40 -26.23 -20.71
CA SER A 634 8.82 -26.49 -19.33
C SER A 634 9.34 -25.25 -18.61
N ARG A 635 9.53 -24.13 -19.32
CA ARG A 635 10.02 -22.86 -18.79
C ARG A 635 8.99 -21.73 -18.91
N ASP A 636 7.70 -22.07 -18.78
CA ASP A 636 6.65 -21.06 -18.67
C ASP A 636 6.79 -20.29 -17.35
N TRP A 637 6.73 -18.95 -17.42
CA TRP A 637 6.71 -18.09 -16.24
C TRP A 637 5.63 -18.47 -15.23
N GLU A 638 4.47 -18.93 -15.68
CA GLU A 638 3.39 -19.35 -14.78
C GLU A 638 3.77 -20.56 -13.90
N THR A 639 4.64 -21.43 -14.38
CA THR A 639 5.07 -22.63 -13.62
C THR A 639 6.02 -22.30 -12.46
N ILE A 640 6.69 -21.14 -12.52
CA ILE A 640 7.66 -20.71 -11.48
C ILE A 640 7.16 -19.57 -10.62
N LYS A 641 5.97 -19.03 -10.90
CA LYS A 641 5.35 -17.93 -10.20
C LYS A 641 5.35 -18.10 -8.67
N ASP A 642 4.89 -19.25 -8.19
CA ASP A 642 4.82 -19.53 -6.76
C ASP A 642 6.20 -19.61 -6.10
N SER A 643 7.19 -20.14 -6.81
CA SER A 643 8.58 -20.18 -6.34
C SER A 643 9.18 -18.79 -6.22
N ILE A 644 8.87 -17.89 -7.18
CA ILE A 644 9.26 -16.49 -7.12
C ILE A 644 8.65 -15.84 -5.86
N ILE A 645 7.33 -15.91 -5.69
CA ILE A 645 6.63 -15.31 -4.55
C ILE A 645 7.23 -15.83 -3.24
N TYR A 646 7.37 -17.15 -3.09
CA TYR A 646 7.94 -17.76 -1.90
C TYR A 646 9.35 -17.23 -1.59
N THR A 647 10.22 -17.11 -2.59
CA THR A 647 11.62 -16.70 -2.40
C THR A 647 11.75 -15.26 -1.89
N TYR A 648 10.87 -14.36 -2.31
CA TYR A 648 10.89 -12.98 -1.83
C TYR A 648 10.19 -12.78 -0.50
N CYS A 649 9.30 -13.67 -0.13
CA CYS A 649 8.44 -13.54 1.05
C CYS A 649 8.88 -14.37 2.26
N SER A 650 9.81 -15.32 2.03
CA SER A 650 10.43 -16.15 3.07
C SER A 650 11.53 -15.42 3.82
#